data_4634342f51530972d186bea6a3926c87
#
_entry.id   4634342f51530972d186bea6a3926c87
#
_cell.length_a   1.000
_cell.length_b   1.000
_cell.length_c   1.000
_cell.angle_alpha   90.00
_cell.angle_beta   90.00
_cell.angle_gamma   90.00
#
_symmetry.space_group_name_H-M   'P 1'
#
loop_
_entity.id
_entity.type
_entity.pdbx_description
1 polymer ?
#
loop_
_entity_poly.entity_id
_entity_poly.type
_entity_poly.pdbx_seq_one_letter_code
_entity_poly.pdbx_strand_id
1 'polypeptide(L)'
;MTWDADTFAELIMEPESISDLLARLAALPEADRTSTRRAFGKALPELRRRLRTPQTCERFSLLAATLDCSVTQTLATFTPWSMTLLARDEAAHDHVLTRFLARGRDWTDRFVTAVMTRRPIARVAAALVDPLVTAHELPLPTDAGYLEDWLKRCFLPRPGVRWTEQFLIACTAQNAFRFQTNFWDDEARAGNVRARVAQLRDLGEFDDATVSRALIQILERGDNRNAQRGALDWLVGLGLAPRLWEERARLIAALPSVQPNVLARVLDALIQPGTTPGELAGIAVAVLPRQEKQPRRDVLRALSRVGSPTPELLETVRFITSGQDSVAAGLALSLLDGWGESRPEAEVSGLWCNPSGPDPDPLPEFTDPALVLDDLAFADVLAKVLRSHQDDEHILACFVATAHARSGEVVTTAFENLGRFDTNTPLREALARFLGRPVNKSWQLARESRLSRLAIARVLAALERLGDLPCLLATPSHSALRISWEVFTDRARRYRDAGLELGAVDVAAALTRLDGPIPADLTDLDQPIKEVGVSLAEVLAAWRDRPAPPAELAPPEDGSSFLEARVCGGEPLAFELLGLPPTDQPAEPATHWSSAEHPFALQLFPTFPVVPALQALQVLTGAKGSQGWQALRVLQGFVGAARSFGSVPSLAVVGVCAQLPPESWDKAAVLLIDAWNDNRLLPSDLVAAWRNPWRARLKTPPHRLVKTLNHVADTGGLALVWPLLVEVCEELAGMKQVPASALGLLEAVLHYLPEVRAAGVTVDLPNVAALAARKGNSKAVTIAKRIVEATPMVHHTGQELRTALEEIPPPDEKFITDVAGAVNFATHARTGPREDAQF
;
A
#
# COMPACT_ATOMS: atom_id res chain seq x y z
N MET A 1 -6.11 57.01 6.18
CA MET A 1 -6.44 55.62 6.55
C MET A 1 -5.18 54.99 7.10
N THR A 2 -5.14 54.52 8.33
CA THR A 2 -3.99 53.81 8.91
C THR A 2 -4.04 52.39 8.44
N TRP A 3 -3.02 51.97 7.66
CA TRP A 3 -2.92 50.59 7.17
C TRP A 3 -2.27 49.70 8.23
N ASP A 4 -3.08 48.85 8.84
CA ASP A 4 -2.65 47.81 9.77
C ASP A 4 -3.11 46.42 9.34
N ALA A 5 -2.88 45.39 10.17
CA ALA A 5 -3.25 44.02 9.83
C ALA A 5 -4.75 43.80 9.70
N ASP A 6 -5.54 44.53 10.50
CA ASP A 6 -7.02 44.41 10.50
C ASP A 6 -7.59 45.04 9.22
N THR A 7 -7.12 46.25 8.86
CA THR A 7 -7.53 46.92 7.61
C THR A 7 -7.21 46.09 6.36
N PHE A 8 -6.04 45.43 6.33
CA PHE A 8 -5.71 44.54 5.21
C PHE A 8 -6.56 43.27 5.23
N ALA A 9 -6.87 42.72 6.40
CA ALA A 9 -7.75 41.56 6.51
C ALA A 9 -9.17 41.89 6.03
N GLU A 10 -9.73 43.04 6.41
CA GLU A 10 -11.03 43.51 5.96
C GLU A 10 -11.06 43.71 4.44
N LEU A 11 -10.02 44.37 3.87
CA LEU A 11 -9.91 44.58 2.41
C LEU A 11 -9.96 43.26 1.63
N ILE A 12 -9.38 42.19 2.17
CA ILE A 12 -9.30 40.87 1.52
C ILE A 12 -10.58 40.06 1.81
N MET A 13 -11.16 40.14 2.99
CA MET A 13 -12.26 39.26 3.43
C MET A 13 -13.66 39.77 3.05
N GLU A 14 -13.90 41.09 3.03
CA GLU A 14 -15.20 41.66 2.70
C GLU A 14 -15.68 41.45 1.27
N PRO A 15 -14.83 41.48 0.19
CA PRO A 15 -15.32 41.30 -1.17
C PRO A 15 -15.98 39.94 -1.38
N GLU A 16 -17.16 39.91 -1.97
CA GLU A 16 -17.90 38.69 -2.25
C GLU A 16 -17.28 37.90 -3.41
N SER A 17 -16.70 38.61 -4.40
CA SER A 17 -16.08 38.02 -5.59
C SER A 17 -14.62 38.47 -5.83
N ILE A 18 -13.89 37.75 -6.70
CA ILE A 18 -12.58 38.22 -7.18
C ILE A 18 -12.70 39.52 -7.97
N SER A 19 -13.75 39.69 -8.77
CA SER A 19 -13.99 40.91 -9.55
C SER A 19 -14.18 42.12 -8.65
N ASP A 20 -14.90 41.98 -7.54
CA ASP A 20 -15.09 43.06 -6.56
C ASP A 20 -13.77 43.40 -5.86
N LEU A 21 -12.98 42.38 -5.52
CA LEU A 21 -11.65 42.61 -4.95
C LEU A 21 -10.76 43.39 -5.92
N LEU A 22 -10.70 42.97 -7.20
CA LEU A 22 -9.90 43.65 -8.23
C LEU A 22 -10.35 45.10 -8.43
N ALA A 23 -11.66 45.38 -8.42
CA ALA A 23 -12.19 46.74 -8.47
C ALA A 23 -11.72 47.59 -7.29
N ARG A 24 -11.77 47.06 -6.05
CA ARG A 24 -11.25 47.74 -4.86
C ARG A 24 -9.74 47.98 -4.91
N LEU A 25 -8.98 46.99 -5.39
CA LEU A 25 -7.54 47.09 -5.55
C LEU A 25 -7.16 48.11 -6.62
N ALA A 26 -7.92 48.23 -7.70
CA ALA A 26 -7.74 49.22 -8.73
C ALA A 26 -8.00 50.66 -8.21
N ALA A 27 -8.89 50.81 -7.26
CA ALA A 27 -9.22 52.12 -6.66
C ALA A 27 -8.14 52.62 -5.67
N LEU A 28 -7.12 51.80 -5.33
CA LEU A 28 -6.03 52.25 -4.46
C LEU A 28 -5.19 53.35 -5.11
N PRO A 29 -5.04 54.55 -4.45
CA PRO A 29 -4.30 55.66 -5.01
C PRO A 29 -2.85 55.28 -5.29
N GLU A 30 -2.36 55.63 -6.47
CA GLU A 30 -0.98 55.30 -6.85
C GLU A 30 0.06 56.03 -5.98
N ALA A 31 -0.23 57.26 -5.56
CA ALA A 31 0.62 58.06 -4.65
C ALA A 31 0.80 57.40 -3.28
N ASP A 32 -0.19 56.63 -2.83
CA ASP A 32 -0.16 55.96 -1.52
C ASP A 32 0.43 54.55 -1.56
N ARG A 33 0.64 53.96 -2.74
CA ARG A 33 1.10 52.57 -2.88
C ARG A 33 2.40 52.26 -2.15
N THR A 34 3.35 53.21 -2.12
CA THR A 34 4.63 52.99 -1.44
C THR A 34 4.48 52.92 0.09
N SER A 35 3.62 53.79 0.66
CA SER A 35 3.33 53.74 2.10
C SER A 35 2.52 52.51 2.48
N THR A 36 1.51 52.17 1.68
CA THR A 36 0.70 50.94 1.82
C THR A 36 1.52 49.70 1.72
N ARG A 37 2.46 49.61 0.75
CA ARG A 37 3.41 48.48 0.63
C ARG A 37 4.30 48.32 1.85
N ARG A 38 4.81 49.41 2.42
CA ARG A 38 5.60 49.34 3.67
C ARG A 38 4.78 48.84 4.85
N ALA A 39 3.55 49.34 4.99
CA ALA A 39 2.61 48.89 6.02
C ALA A 39 2.27 47.40 5.84
N PHE A 40 1.97 46.98 4.62
CA PHE A 40 1.72 45.57 4.27
C PHE A 40 2.90 44.68 4.64
N GLY A 41 4.14 45.09 4.32
CA GLY A 41 5.36 44.34 4.68
C GLY A 41 5.51 44.14 6.19
N LYS A 42 5.08 45.12 7.02
CA LYS A 42 5.07 45.01 8.49
C LYS A 42 3.95 44.10 8.99
N ALA A 43 2.76 44.14 8.36
CA ALA A 43 1.59 43.36 8.71
C ALA A 43 1.68 41.90 8.23
N LEU A 44 2.54 41.58 7.26
CA LEU A 44 2.65 40.30 6.58
C LEU A 44 2.79 39.09 7.52
N PRO A 45 3.64 39.08 8.57
CA PRO A 45 3.75 37.96 9.50
C PRO A 45 2.45 37.69 10.25
N GLU A 46 1.72 38.72 10.65
CA GLU A 46 0.43 38.65 11.34
C GLU A 46 -0.65 38.12 10.39
N LEU A 47 -0.78 38.72 9.21
CA LEU A 47 -1.72 38.32 8.19
C LEU A 47 -1.54 36.82 7.81
N ARG A 48 -0.31 36.33 7.68
CA ARG A 48 -0.04 34.93 7.41
C ARG A 48 -0.49 33.98 8.52
N ARG A 49 -0.55 34.43 9.76
CA ARG A 49 -1.09 33.65 10.88
C ARG A 49 -2.61 33.57 10.88
N ARG A 50 -3.29 34.64 10.47
CA ARG A 50 -4.75 34.77 10.47
C ARG A 50 -5.39 34.18 9.21
N LEU A 51 -4.83 34.39 8.02
CA LEU A 51 -5.42 34.06 6.71
C LEU A 51 -4.90 32.73 6.20
N ARG A 52 -5.61 31.65 6.50
CA ARG A 52 -5.16 30.27 6.20
C ARG A 52 -6.04 29.50 5.22
N THR A 53 -7.13 30.08 4.73
CA THR A 53 -7.95 29.41 3.70
C THR A 53 -7.33 29.57 2.31
N PRO A 54 -7.56 28.64 1.37
CA PRO A 54 -7.07 28.77 0.00
C PRO A 54 -7.50 30.09 -0.67
N GLN A 55 -8.76 30.48 -0.51
CA GLN A 55 -9.32 31.70 -1.09
C GLN A 55 -8.69 32.97 -0.51
N THR A 56 -8.46 32.99 0.81
CA THR A 56 -7.77 34.14 1.43
C THR A 56 -6.31 34.24 1.00
N CYS A 57 -5.61 33.12 0.78
CA CYS A 57 -4.24 33.11 0.25
C CYS A 57 -4.19 33.62 -1.20
N GLU A 58 -5.16 33.29 -2.04
CA GLU A 58 -5.31 33.79 -3.41
C GLU A 58 -5.47 35.30 -3.41
N ARG A 59 -6.45 35.82 -2.68
CA ARG A 59 -6.72 37.25 -2.54
C ARG A 59 -5.53 38.04 -1.97
N PHE A 60 -4.80 37.40 -1.08
CA PHE A 60 -3.59 37.93 -0.50
C PHE A 60 -2.45 38.06 -1.52
N SER A 61 -2.36 37.09 -2.44
CA SER A 61 -1.41 37.14 -3.56
C SER A 61 -1.75 38.25 -4.57
N LEU A 62 -3.05 38.48 -4.82
CA LEU A 62 -3.55 39.58 -5.64
C LEU A 62 -3.16 40.94 -5.03
N LEU A 63 -3.35 41.09 -3.72
CA LEU A 63 -2.93 42.34 -3.03
C LEU A 63 -1.42 42.56 -3.12
N ALA A 64 -0.61 41.51 -2.89
CA ALA A 64 0.85 41.61 -2.98
C ALA A 64 1.34 41.98 -4.40
N ALA A 65 0.67 41.47 -5.44
CA ALA A 65 0.94 41.85 -6.84
C ALA A 65 0.58 43.30 -7.11
N THR A 66 -0.62 43.76 -6.65
CA THR A 66 -1.10 45.14 -6.85
C THR A 66 -0.20 46.16 -6.16
N LEU A 67 0.30 45.84 -4.97
CA LEU A 67 1.19 46.72 -4.19
C LEU A 67 2.65 46.72 -4.67
N ASP A 68 2.96 46.02 -5.74
CA ASP A 68 4.32 45.88 -6.28
C ASP A 68 5.35 45.44 -5.22
N CYS A 69 5.01 44.44 -4.42
CA CYS A 69 5.84 43.95 -3.34
C CYS A 69 7.17 43.37 -3.82
N SER A 70 8.19 43.30 -2.96
CA SER A 70 9.46 42.64 -3.27
C SER A 70 9.23 41.14 -3.54
N VAL A 71 10.17 40.50 -4.25
CA VAL A 71 10.09 39.04 -4.53
C VAL A 71 9.85 38.23 -3.25
N THR A 72 10.57 38.54 -2.17
CA THR A 72 10.43 37.86 -0.88
C THR A 72 9.03 38.02 -0.28
N GLN A 73 8.49 39.24 -0.31
CA GLN A 73 7.14 39.54 0.20
C GLN A 73 6.07 38.86 -0.65
N THR A 74 6.19 38.96 -1.99
CA THR A 74 5.27 38.33 -2.93
C THR A 74 5.24 36.80 -2.72
N LEU A 75 6.41 36.15 -2.68
CA LEU A 75 6.47 34.71 -2.44
C LEU A 75 5.98 34.30 -1.05
N ALA A 76 6.02 35.18 -0.07
CA ALA A 76 5.46 34.88 1.25
C ALA A 76 3.93 34.76 1.23
N THR A 77 3.24 35.30 0.22
CA THR A 77 1.78 35.18 0.04
C THR A 77 1.38 33.98 -0.80
N PHE A 78 2.29 33.43 -1.62
CA PHE A 78 1.99 32.29 -2.49
C PHE A 78 2.03 30.97 -1.70
N THR A 79 1.01 30.17 -1.91
CA THR A 79 0.91 28.78 -1.50
C THR A 79 0.60 27.92 -2.72
N PRO A 80 0.80 26.60 -2.69
CA PRO A 80 0.38 25.74 -3.80
C PRO A 80 -1.12 25.91 -4.15
N TRP A 81 -1.96 26.13 -3.15
CA TRP A 81 -3.39 26.34 -3.34
C TRP A 81 -3.71 27.67 -4.01
N SER A 82 -3.09 28.79 -3.56
CA SER A 82 -3.33 30.10 -4.20
C SER A 82 -2.84 30.11 -5.65
N MET A 83 -1.71 29.48 -5.96
CA MET A 83 -1.23 29.32 -7.33
C MET A 83 -2.21 28.52 -8.21
N THR A 84 -2.82 27.47 -7.63
CA THR A 84 -3.81 26.66 -8.36
C THR A 84 -5.10 27.42 -8.61
N LEU A 85 -5.56 28.23 -7.66
CA LEU A 85 -6.75 29.06 -7.80
C LEU A 85 -6.54 30.17 -8.82
N LEU A 86 -5.41 30.90 -8.71
CA LEU A 86 -5.01 31.92 -9.68
C LEU A 86 -4.98 31.38 -11.13
N ALA A 87 -4.50 30.13 -11.30
CA ALA A 87 -4.48 29.52 -12.63
C ALA A 87 -5.86 29.09 -13.15
N ARG A 88 -6.92 29.13 -12.33
CA ARG A 88 -8.31 28.80 -12.70
C ARG A 88 -9.18 30.02 -12.92
N ASP A 89 -8.88 31.12 -12.25
CA ASP A 89 -9.60 32.39 -12.39
C ASP A 89 -8.83 33.27 -13.39
N GLU A 90 -9.39 33.45 -14.57
CA GLU A 90 -8.76 34.19 -15.69
C GLU A 90 -8.49 35.66 -15.30
N ALA A 91 -9.44 36.33 -14.63
CA ALA A 91 -9.27 37.72 -14.24
C ALA A 91 -8.18 37.91 -13.18
N ALA A 92 -8.10 37.02 -12.20
CA ALA A 92 -7.06 37.01 -11.19
C ALA A 92 -5.68 36.70 -11.81
N HIS A 93 -5.62 35.72 -12.71
CA HIS A 93 -4.40 35.34 -13.40
C HIS A 93 -3.85 36.50 -14.25
N ASP A 94 -4.68 37.10 -15.10
CA ASP A 94 -4.30 38.19 -15.99
C ASP A 94 -3.87 39.44 -15.21
N HIS A 95 -4.54 39.72 -14.09
CA HIS A 95 -4.14 40.80 -13.21
C HIS A 95 -2.71 40.58 -12.67
N VAL A 96 -2.45 39.40 -12.07
CA VAL A 96 -1.11 39.09 -11.52
C VAL A 96 -0.05 39.09 -12.60
N LEU A 97 -0.32 38.47 -13.74
CA LEU A 97 0.60 38.39 -14.88
C LEU A 97 0.94 39.79 -15.39
N THR A 98 -0.05 40.65 -15.64
CA THR A 98 0.14 42.04 -16.09
C THR A 98 1.02 42.82 -15.11
N ARG A 99 0.74 42.70 -13.80
CA ARG A 99 1.53 43.37 -12.76
C ARG A 99 2.98 42.88 -12.73
N PHE A 100 3.20 41.56 -12.88
CA PHE A 100 4.54 40.99 -12.84
C PHE A 100 5.37 41.35 -14.08
N LEU A 101 4.75 41.33 -15.26
CA LEU A 101 5.42 41.76 -16.51
C LEU A 101 5.87 43.22 -16.43
N ALA A 102 5.07 44.10 -15.83
CA ALA A 102 5.42 45.50 -15.64
C ALA A 102 6.62 45.74 -14.71
N ARG A 103 7.04 44.70 -13.93
CA ARG A 103 8.20 44.81 -13.00
C ARG A 103 9.57 44.71 -13.71
N GLY A 104 9.58 44.31 -14.97
CA GLY A 104 10.78 44.15 -15.78
C GLY A 104 11.56 42.87 -15.53
N ARG A 105 12.56 42.66 -16.41
CA ARG A 105 13.31 41.39 -16.51
C ARG A 105 13.99 40.98 -15.20
N ASP A 106 14.71 41.89 -14.54
CA ASP A 106 15.51 41.57 -13.34
C ASP A 106 14.69 41.15 -12.16
N TRP A 107 13.50 41.74 -11.99
CA TRP A 107 12.59 41.32 -10.92
C TRP A 107 11.99 39.97 -11.25
N THR A 108 11.57 39.78 -12.51
CA THR A 108 10.94 38.53 -12.96
C THR A 108 11.93 37.36 -12.89
N ASP A 109 13.17 37.54 -13.27
CA ASP A 109 14.22 36.50 -13.15
C ASP A 109 14.41 36.06 -11.69
N ARG A 110 14.54 37.02 -10.78
CA ARG A 110 14.63 36.73 -9.33
C ARG A 110 13.38 36.03 -8.80
N PHE A 111 12.20 36.42 -9.31
CA PHE A 111 10.95 35.77 -8.90
C PHE A 111 10.89 34.32 -9.39
N VAL A 112 11.15 34.07 -10.66
CA VAL A 112 11.17 32.71 -11.24
C VAL A 112 12.20 31.83 -10.53
N THR A 113 13.42 32.31 -10.33
CA THR A 113 14.47 31.59 -9.59
C THR A 113 14.02 31.23 -8.18
N ALA A 114 13.40 32.15 -7.47
CA ALA A 114 12.95 31.95 -6.11
C ALA A 114 11.73 31.03 -6.03
N VAL A 115 10.85 31.00 -7.05
CA VAL A 115 9.77 30.00 -7.20
C VAL A 115 10.35 28.60 -7.34
N MET A 116 11.38 28.41 -8.19
CA MET A 116 12.01 27.10 -8.44
C MET A 116 12.68 26.53 -7.18
N THR A 117 13.18 27.36 -6.26
CA THR A 117 13.72 26.87 -4.98
C THR A 117 12.65 26.35 -4.02
N ARG A 118 11.39 26.67 -4.24
CA ARG A 118 10.25 26.24 -3.40
C ARG A 118 9.47 25.10 -4.04
N ARG A 119 9.96 23.87 -3.93
CA ARG A 119 9.38 22.68 -4.56
C ARG A 119 7.85 22.58 -4.52
N PRO A 120 7.13 22.86 -3.40
CA PRO A 120 5.66 22.78 -3.40
C PRO A 120 5.00 23.80 -4.34
N ILE A 121 5.59 24.98 -4.49
CA ILE A 121 5.07 26.04 -5.37
C ILE A 121 5.46 25.76 -6.82
N ALA A 122 6.70 25.37 -7.09
CA ALA A 122 7.17 25.04 -8.43
C ALA A 122 6.25 24.03 -9.15
N ARG A 123 5.72 23.05 -8.42
CA ARG A 123 4.81 22.00 -8.94
C ARG A 123 3.44 22.48 -9.44
N VAL A 124 3.11 23.75 -9.27
CA VAL A 124 1.82 24.34 -9.68
C VAL A 124 1.99 25.74 -10.28
N ALA A 125 3.23 26.10 -10.64
CA ALA A 125 3.59 27.45 -11.05
C ALA A 125 3.58 27.67 -12.57
N ALA A 126 3.47 26.61 -13.37
CA ALA A 126 3.70 26.71 -14.82
C ALA A 126 2.78 27.72 -15.52
N ALA A 127 1.51 27.81 -15.14
CA ALA A 127 0.57 28.74 -15.73
C ALA A 127 1.03 30.21 -15.60
N LEU A 128 1.64 30.58 -14.47
CA LEU A 128 2.12 31.93 -14.22
C LEU A 128 3.56 32.14 -14.72
N VAL A 129 4.43 31.15 -14.53
CA VAL A 129 5.86 31.27 -14.83
C VAL A 129 6.15 31.19 -16.34
N ASP A 130 5.48 30.32 -17.09
CA ASP A 130 5.72 30.14 -18.52
C ASP A 130 5.54 31.43 -19.34
N PRO A 131 4.44 32.21 -19.17
CA PRO A 131 4.32 33.52 -19.81
C PRO A 131 5.42 34.54 -19.42
N LEU A 132 5.82 34.51 -18.13
CA LEU A 132 6.88 35.42 -17.65
C LEU A 132 8.25 35.09 -18.24
N VAL A 133 8.58 33.79 -18.30
CA VAL A 133 9.82 33.31 -18.93
C VAL A 133 9.85 33.66 -20.42
N THR A 134 8.73 33.45 -21.08
CA THR A 134 8.59 33.76 -22.51
C THR A 134 8.73 35.27 -22.80
N ALA A 135 8.00 36.10 -22.09
CA ALA A 135 7.94 37.54 -22.34
C ALA A 135 9.27 38.29 -22.10
N HIS A 136 10.06 37.77 -21.16
CA HIS A 136 11.37 38.36 -20.81
C HIS A 136 12.56 37.52 -21.30
N GLU A 137 12.35 36.51 -22.13
CA GLU A 137 13.38 35.60 -22.65
C GLU A 137 14.35 35.11 -21.55
N LEU A 138 13.80 34.68 -20.43
CA LEU A 138 14.56 34.18 -19.29
C LEU A 138 15.13 32.78 -19.56
N PRO A 139 16.11 32.31 -18.76
CA PRO A 139 16.52 30.90 -18.79
C PRO A 139 15.33 29.98 -18.53
N LEU A 140 15.26 28.90 -19.33
CA LEU A 140 14.17 27.92 -19.20
C LEU A 140 14.30 27.17 -17.86
N PRO A 141 13.23 27.04 -17.06
CA PRO A 141 13.27 26.32 -15.81
C PRO A 141 13.52 24.82 -16.01
N THR A 142 14.33 24.23 -15.09
CA THR A 142 14.73 22.82 -15.13
C THR A 142 14.25 22.02 -13.90
N ASP A 143 13.52 22.66 -12.97
CA ASP A 143 12.97 21.96 -11.79
C ASP A 143 11.95 20.87 -12.22
N ALA A 144 12.14 19.65 -11.73
CA ALA A 144 11.31 18.51 -12.14
C ALA A 144 9.83 18.69 -11.82
N GLY A 145 9.50 19.36 -10.71
CA GLY A 145 8.09 19.61 -10.33
C GLY A 145 7.45 20.65 -11.25
N TYR A 146 8.20 21.69 -11.63
CA TYR A 146 7.76 22.66 -12.61
C TYR A 146 7.53 22.03 -13.98
N LEU A 147 8.48 21.23 -14.46
CA LEU A 147 8.38 20.56 -15.77
C LEU A 147 7.17 19.62 -15.84
N GLU A 148 6.87 18.94 -14.76
CA GLU A 148 5.64 18.14 -14.66
C GLU A 148 4.37 18.99 -14.77
N ASP A 149 4.30 20.13 -14.08
CA ASP A 149 3.17 21.05 -14.17
C ASP A 149 3.08 21.73 -15.54
N TRP A 150 4.23 22.06 -16.13
CA TRP A 150 4.30 22.62 -17.48
C TRP A 150 3.74 21.66 -18.52
N LEU A 151 4.10 20.37 -18.47
CA LEU A 151 3.52 19.33 -19.33
C LEU A 151 2.00 19.16 -19.15
N LYS A 152 1.45 19.48 -17.98
CA LYS A 152 -0.01 19.44 -17.75
C LYS A 152 -0.76 20.64 -18.31
N ARG A 153 -0.18 21.83 -18.23
CA ARG A 153 -0.87 23.11 -18.48
C ARG A 153 -0.45 23.80 -19.75
N CYS A 154 0.86 23.74 -20.07
CA CYS A 154 1.49 24.53 -21.14
C CYS A 154 1.98 23.67 -22.32
N PHE A 155 1.56 22.41 -22.38
CA PHE A 155 2.04 21.42 -23.36
C PHE A 155 1.65 21.70 -24.82
N LEU A 156 0.74 22.65 -25.10
CA LEU A 156 0.35 22.98 -26.49
C LEU A 156 1.50 23.71 -27.20
N PRO A 157 1.99 23.17 -28.33
CA PRO A 157 3.05 23.80 -29.07
C PRO A 157 2.68 25.22 -29.51
N ARG A 158 3.62 26.15 -29.39
CA ARG A 158 3.46 27.56 -29.81
C ARG A 158 4.72 28.00 -30.52
N PRO A 159 4.65 28.47 -31.79
CA PRO A 159 5.78 29.03 -32.50
C PRO A 159 6.34 30.26 -31.80
N GLY A 160 7.67 30.43 -31.87
CA GLY A 160 8.38 31.65 -31.37
C GLY A 160 8.54 31.73 -29.85
N VAL A 161 8.16 30.68 -29.07
CA VAL A 161 8.23 30.70 -27.60
C VAL A 161 9.16 29.62 -27.02
N ARG A 162 10.15 29.18 -27.80
CA ARG A 162 11.12 28.15 -27.39
C ARG A 162 10.45 26.86 -26.84
N TRP A 163 9.28 26.54 -27.37
CA TRP A 163 8.48 25.39 -26.86
C TRP A 163 9.24 24.06 -26.97
N THR A 164 9.91 23.84 -28.12
CA THR A 164 10.69 22.60 -28.35
C THR A 164 11.84 22.47 -27.35
N GLU A 165 12.54 23.55 -27.03
CA GLU A 165 13.60 23.50 -26.03
C GLU A 165 13.07 23.14 -24.66
N GLN A 166 11.96 23.75 -24.22
CA GLN A 166 11.34 23.44 -22.93
C GLN A 166 10.79 22.00 -22.91
N PHE A 167 10.24 21.51 -24.04
CA PHE A 167 9.79 20.13 -24.17
C PHE A 167 10.96 19.14 -24.06
N LEU A 168 12.10 19.42 -24.69
CA LEU A 168 13.31 18.60 -24.57
C LEU A 168 13.85 18.60 -23.14
N ILE A 169 13.85 19.74 -22.46
CA ILE A 169 14.20 19.82 -21.03
C ILE A 169 13.23 18.97 -20.20
N ALA A 170 11.92 19.04 -20.49
CA ALA A 170 10.92 18.24 -19.76
C ALA A 170 11.14 16.72 -19.96
N CYS A 171 11.63 16.29 -21.12
CA CYS A 171 12.02 14.90 -21.35
C CYS A 171 13.19 14.44 -20.46
N THR A 172 14.04 15.34 -19.97
CA THR A 172 15.14 14.98 -19.05
C THR A 172 14.67 14.74 -17.62
N ALA A 173 13.53 15.30 -17.23
CA ALA A 173 13.02 15.19 -15.87
C ALA A 173 12.36 13.82 -15.61
N GLN A 174 12.83 13.13 -14.57
CA GLN A 174 12.34 11.80 -14.21
C GLN A 174 10.84 11.82 -13.92
N ASN A 175 10.10 10.92 -14.56
CA ASN A 175 8.66 10.74 -14.41
C ASN A 175 7.78 11.96 -14.80
N ALA A 176 8.30 12.98 -15.46
CA ALA A 176 7.53 14.18 -15.80
C ALA A 176 6.32 13.88 -16.71
N PHE A 177 6.44 12.88 -17.58
CA PHE A 177 5.39 12.45 -18.51
C PHE A 177 4.27 11.61 -17.88
N ARG A 178 4.28 11.35 -16.58
CA ARG A 178 3.30 10.45 -15.93
C ARG A 178 1.83 10.88 -16.05
N PHE A 179 1.55 12.13 -16.36
CA PHE A 179 0.21 12.68 -16.56
C PHE A 179 -0.17 12.86 -18.04
N GLN A 180 0.69 12.47 -18.96
CA GLN A 180 0.44 12.57 -20.40
C GLN A 180 -0.28 11.34 -21.00
N THR A 181 -0.78 10.44 -20.15
CA THR A 181 -1.59 9.30 -20.56
C THR A 181 -2.98 9.75 -21.02
N ASN A 182 -3.52 9.12 -22.08
CA ASN A 182 -4.85 9.38 -22.65
C ASN A 182 -5.01 10.78 -23.30
N PHE A 183 -3.93 11.54 -23.44
CA PHE A 183 -3.99 12.83 -24.14
C PHE A 183 -4.38 12.67 -25.61
N TRP A 184 -3.85 11.63 -26.26
CA TRP A 184 -4.04 11.35 -27.69
C TRP A 184 -5.35 10.62 -28.00
N ASP A 185 -6.14 10.25 -27.01
CA ASP A 185 -7.46 9.63 -27.17
C ASP A 185 -8.53 10.66 -27.60
N ASP A 186 -8.28 11.96 -27.41
CA ASP A 186 -9.11 13.07 -27.90
C ASP A 186 -8.59 13.55 -29.25
N GLU A 187 -9.25 13.17 -30.34
CA GLU A 187 -8.81 13.45 -31.70
C GLU A 187 -8.78 14.96 -32.03
N ALA A 188 -9.70 15.76 -31.48
CA ALA A 188 -9.68 17.22 -31.71
C ALA A 188 -8.44 17.84 -31.08
N ARG A 189 -8.09 17.43 -29.87
CA ARG A 189 -6.89 17.88 -29.16
C ARG A 189 -5.61 17.38 -29.83
N ALA A 190 -5.58 16.10 -30.21
CA ALA A 190 -4.46 15.49 -30.93
C ALA A 190 -4.22 16.16 -32.28
N GLY A 191 -5.28 16.45 -33.03
CA GLY A 191 -5.23 17.18 -34.31
C GLY A 191 -4.65 18.59 -34.15
N ASN A 192 -5.05 19.31 -33.10
CA ASN A 192 -4.49 20.65 -32.81
C ASN A 192 -2.97 20.59 -32.53
N VAL A 193 -2.50 19.62 -31.75
CA VAL A 193 -1.06 19.45 -31.48
C VAL A 193 -0.31 19.10 -32.77
N ARG A 194 -0.83 18.14 -33.56
CA ARG A 194 -0.20 17.80 -34.86
C ARG A 194 -0.07 19.00 -35.80
N ALA A 195 -1.14 19.80 -35.92
CA ALA A 195 -1.10 21.02 -36.73
C ALA A 195 -0.07 22.03 -36.27
N ARG A 196 0.03 22.25 -34.95
CA ARG A 196 1.02 23.18 -34.38
C ARG A 196 2.46 22.65 -34.50
N VAL A 197 2.68 21.35 -34.32
CA VAL A 197 4.00 20.74 -34.54
C VAL A 197 4.40 20.82 -36.01
N ALA A 198 3.46 20.66 -36.96
CA ALA A 198 3.74 20.90 -38.38
C ALA A 198 4.22 22.33 -38.62
N GLN A 199 3.59 23.34 -38.02
CA GLN A 199 4.06 24.72 -38.10
C GLN A 199 5.51 24.91 -37.54
N LEU A 200 5.80 24.26 -36.39
CA LEU A 200 7.15 24.29 -35.83
C LEU A 200 8.21 23.62 -36.74
N ARG A 201 7.81 22.52 -37.41
CA ARG A 201 8.67 21.86 -38.43
C ARG A 201 8.94 22.79 -39.60
N ASP A 202 7.91 23.48 -40.14
CA ASP A 202 8.03 24.40 -41.24
C ASP A 202 8.94 25.60 -40.87
N LEU A 203 8.95 26.01 -39.61
CA LEU A 203 9.82 27.08 -39.09
C LEU A 203 11.23 26.59 -38.72
N GLY A 204 11.52 25.30 -38.81
CA GLY A 204 12.77 24.69 -38.35
C GLY A 204 12.97 24.68 -36.84
N GLU A 205 11.91 24.93 -36.08
CA GLU A 205 11.91 24.91 -34.60
C GLU A 205 11.69 23.53 -34.00
N PHE A 206 11.39 22.51 -34.82
CA PHE A 206 11.12 21.13 -34.36
C PHE A 206 11.90 20.12 -35.21
N ASP A 207 12.87 19.44 -34.56
CA ASP A 207 13.62 18.34 -35.18
C ASP A 207 13.11 16.98 -34.69
N ASP A 208 12.54 16.21 -35.63
CA ASP A 208 11.96 14.88 -35.38
C ASP A 208 12.98 13.92 -34.76
N ALA A 209 14.25 13.95 -35.17
CA ALA A 209 15.26 13.04 -34.67
C ALA A 209 15.62 13.35 -33.20
N THR A 210 15.79 14.64 -32.88
CA THR A 210 16.10 15.08 -31.53
C THR A 210 14.96 14.82 -30.57
N VAL A 211 13.72 15.14 -30.98
CA VAL A 211 12.53 14.89 -30.14
C VAL A 211 12.28 13.39 -29.93
N SER A 212 12.42 12.57 -30.98
CA SER A 212 12.29 11.11 -30.86
C SER A 212 13.30 10.54 -29.88
N ARG A 213 14.55 10.98 -29.99
CA ARG A 213 15.64 10.52 -29.10
C ARG A 213 15.40 10.92 -27.65
N ALA A 214 14.87 12.12 -27.39
CA ALA A 214 14.53 12.58 -26.06
C ALA A 214 13.37 11.77 -25.45
N LEU A 215 12.35 11.42 -26.25
CA LEU A 215 11.24 10.58 -25.78
C LEU A 215 11.68 9.13 -25.54
N ILE A 216 12.54 8.56 -26.38
CA ILE A 216 13.14 7.23 -26.19
C ILE A 216 13.99 7.18 -24.92
N GLN A 217 14.68 8.24 -24.58
CA GLN A 217 15.47 8.33 -23.35
C GLN A 217 14.61 8.13 -22.08
N ILE A 218 13.32 8.45 -22.11
CA ILE A 218 12.39 8.18 -21.00
C ILE A 218 12.19 6.66 -20.80
N LEU A 219 12.18 5.88 -21.90
CA LEU A 219 12.11 4.42 -21.84
C LEU A 219 13.43 3.84 -21.30
N GLU A 220 14.58 4.34 -21.80
CA GLU A 220 15.93 3.90 -21.40
C GLU A 220 16.19 4.15 -19.91
N ARG A 221 15.77 5.30 -19.40
CA ARG A 221 15.98 5.70 -18.00
C ARG A 221 15.16 4.88 -17.00
N GLY A 222 14.18 4.10 -17.48
CA GLY A 222 13.33 3.29 -16.60
C GLY A 222 12.32 4.11 -15.81
N ASP A 223 11.81 5.19 -16.35
CA ASP A 223 10.74 6.00 -15.75
C ASP A 223 9.53 5.14 -15.43
N ASN A 224 8.65 5.64 -14.56
CA ASN A 224 7.47 4.89 -14.15
C ASN A 224 6.53 4.58 -15.33
N ARG A 225 5.66 3.60 -15.11
CA ARG A 225 4.72 3.05 -16.08
C ARG A 225 3.93 4.10 -16.88
N ASN A 226 3.46 5.15 -16.21
CA ASN A 226 2.65 6.17 -16.86
C ASN A 226 3.52 7.14 -17.68
N ALA A 227 4.74 7.46 -17.21
CA ALA A 227 5.66 8.31 -17.96
C ALA A 227 6.14 7.64 -19.25
N GLN A 228 6.51 6.36 -19.20
CA GLN A 228 6.89 5.61 -20.40
C GLN A 228 5.72 5.46 -21.38
N ARG A 229 4.50 5.21 -20.89
CA ARG A 229 3.31 5.19 -21.73
C ARG A 229 3.08 6.55 -22.40
N GLY A 230 3.13 7.64 -21.63
CA GLY A 230 2.98 8.99 -22.18
C GLY A 230 4.02 9.33 -23.24
N ALA A 231 5.30 8.98 -23.02
CA ALA A 231 6.36 9.17 -24.00
C ALA A 231 6.11 8.39 -25.31
N LEU A 232 5.69 7.12 -25.20
CA LEU A 232 5.35 6.31 -26.37
C LEU A 232 4.09 6.82 -27.10
N ASP A 233 3.08 7.29 -26.37
CA ASP A 233 1.89 7.89 -26.94
C ASP A 233 2.23 9.19 -27.70
N TRP A 234 3.17 9.99 -27.20
CA TRP A 234 3.69 11.15 -27.93
C TRP A 234 4.46 10.78 -29.20
N LEU A 235 5.32 9.76 -29.15
CA LEU A 235 6.02 9.24 -30.35
C LEU A 235 5.02 8.84 -31.44
N VAL A 236 4.00 8.05 -31.08
CA VAL A 236 2.98 7.59 -32.03
C VAL A 236 2.10 8.74 -32.49
N GLY A 237 1.62 9.57 -31.59
CA GLY A 237 0.72 10.70 -31.87
C GLY A 237 1.32 11.75 -32.80
N LEU A 238 2.63 11.96 -32.72
CA LEU A 238 3.40 12.86 -33.61
C LEU A 238 3.81 12.20 -34.93
N GLY A 239 3.49 10.93 -35.16
CA GLY A 239 3.90 10.18 -36.36
C GLY A 239 5.36 9.76 -36.36
N LEU A 240 6.01 9.74 -35.17
CA LEU A 240 7.44 9.41 -35.01
C LEU A 240 7.67 7.91 -34.72
N ALA A 241 6.62 7.06 -34.78
CA ALA A 241 6.74 5.63 -34.54
C ALA A 241 7.82 4.92 -35.41
N PRO A 242 8.05 5.29 -36.70
CA PRO A 242 9.13 4.70 -37.50
C PRO A 242 10.52 4.90 -36.89
N ARG A 243 10.73 5.95 -36.11
CA ARG A 243 12.00 6.24 -35.43
C ARG A 243 12.35 5.18 -34.37
N LEU A 244 11.37 4.45 -33.82
CA LEU A 244 11.64 3.33 -32.93
C LEU A 244 12.47 2.25 -33.61
N TRP A 245 12.21 2.00 -34.90
CA TRP A 245 13.00 1.05 -35.68
C TRP A 245 14.41 1.57 -35.98
N GLU A 246 14.56 2.84 -36.28
CA GLU A 246 15.87 3.46 -36.53
C GLU A 246 16.76 3.42 -35.26
N GLU A 247 16.18 3.57 -34.08
CA GLU A 247 16.87 3.56 -32.78
C GLU A 247 16.83 2.16 -32.09
N ARG A 248 16.53 1.08 -32.85
CA ARG A 248 16.29 -0.26 -32.29
C ARG A 248 17.44 -0.80 -31.46
N ALA A 249 18.69 -0.54 -31.80
CA ALA A 249 19.84 -0.99 -31.01
C ALA A 249 19.80 -0.44 -29.57
N ARG A 250 19.45 0.84 -29.41
CA ARG A 250 19.27 1.49 -28.11
C ARG A 250 18.07 0.93 -27.36
N LEU A 251 16.96 0.73 -28.06
CA LEU A 251 15.74 0.17 -27.45
C LEU A 251 15.94 -1.27 -27.00
N ILE A 252 16.67 -2.10 -27.72
CA ILE A 252 17.02 -3.47 -27.30
C ILE A 252 17.81 -3.41 -25.98
N ALA A 253 18.80 -2.53 -25.87
CA ALA A 253 19.57 -2.35 -24.64
C ALA A 253 18.69 -1.82 -23.48
N ALA A 254 17.63 -1.06 -23.78
CA ALA A 254 16.73 -0.49 -22.81
C ALA A 254 15.60 -1.45 -22.35
N LEU A 255 15.38 -2.58 -23.04
CA LEU A 255 14.27 -3.52 -22.73
C LEU A 255 14.15 -3.94 -21.26
N PRO A 256 15.25 -4.12 -20.51
CA PRO A 256 15.15 -4.41 -19.07
C PRO A 256 14.46 -3.30 -18.28
N SER A 257 14.59 -2.04 -18.72
CA SER A 257 14.01 -0.85 -18.06
C SER A 257 12.59 -0.51 -18.55
N VAL A 258 12.13 -1.12 -19.64
CA VAL A 258 10.81 -0.86 -20.23
C VAL A 258 9.71 -1.44 -19.35
N GLN A 259 8.71 -0.63 -19.04
CA GLN A 259 7.61 -1.03 -18.17
C GLN A 259 6.62 -2.00 -18.86
N PRO A 260 5.95 -2.92 -18.12
CA PRO A 260 5.11 -3.96 -18.69
C PRO A 260 4.02 -3.48 -19.65
N ASN A 261 3.41 -2.33 -19.37
CA ASN A 261 2.31 -1.78 -20.15
C ASN A 261 2.71 -1.18 -21.52
N VAL A 262 3.99 -0.95 -21.75
CA VAL A 262 4.51 -0.44 -23.02
C VAL A 262 5.37 -1.46 -23.75
N LEU A 263 5.80 -2.52 -23.06
CA LEU A 263 6.70 -3.54 -23.61
C LEU A 263 6.18 -4.15 -24.90
N ALA A 264 4.92 -4.54 -24.96
CA ALA A 264 4.32 -5.15 -26.15
C ALA A 264 4.44 -4.22 -27.37
N ARG A 265 4.11 -2.93 -27.22
CA ARG A 265 4.19 -1.93 -28.29
C ARG A 265 5.65 -1.66 -28.75
N VAL A 266 6.61 -1.72 -27.81
CA VAL A 266 8.03 -1.60 -28.14
C VAL A 266 8.48 -2.85 -28.91
N LEU A 267 8.07 -4.05 -28.48
CA LEU A 267 8.39 -5.29 -29.19
C LEU A 267 7.76 -5.35 -30.59
N ASP A 268 6.53 -4.86 -30.78
CA ASP A 268 5.91 -4.76 -32.09
C ASP A 268 6.74 -3.89 -33.03
N ALA A 269 7.41 -2.84 -32.53
CA ALA A 269 8.31 -2.02 -33.32
C ALA A 269 9.67 -2.68 -33.56
N LEU A 270 10.14 -3.57 -32.69
CA LEU A 270 11.47 -4.22 -32.76
C LEU A 270 11.46 -5.55 -33.51
N ILE A 271 10.37 -6.32 -33.42
CA ILE A 271 10.25 -7.66 -34.08
C ILE A 271 9.65 -7.51 -35.47
N GLN A 272 10.42 -6.92 -36.36
CA GLN A 272 10.04 -6.72 -37.77
C GLN A 272 10.69 -7.79 -38.68
N PRO A 273 10.23 -7.95 -39.95
CA PRO A 273 10.87 -8.86 -40.90
C PRO A 273 12.38 -8.64 -41.08
N GLY A 274 12.86 -7.41 -40.88
CA GLY A 274 14.27 -7.04 -41.01
C GLY A 274 15.12 -7.21 -39.74
N THR A 275 14.52 -7.67 -38.61
CA THR A 275 15.29 -7.90 -37.39
C THR A 275 16.25 -9.06 -37.56
N THR A 276 17.52 -8.84 -37.31
CA THR A 276 18.59 -9.86 -37.47
C THR A 276 18.50 -10.93 -36.37
N PRO A 277 19.04 -12.15 -36.60
CA PRO A 277 19.12 -13.17 -35.55
C PRO A 277 19.83 -12.72 -34.27
N GLY A 278 20.89 -11.91 -34.40
CA GLY A 278 21.59 -11.37 -33.24
C GLY A 278 20.75 -10.37 -32.44
N GLU A 279 19.97 -9.52 -33.12
CA GLU A 279 19.03 -8.61 -32.44
C GLU A 279 17.90 -9.38 -31.77
N LEU A 280 17.37 -10.45 -32.40
CA LEU A 280 16.37 -11.34 -31.78
C LEU A 280 16.92 -12.02 -30.53
N ALA A 281 18.17 -12.46 -30.56
CA ALA A 281 18.83 -13.05 -29.40
C ALA A 281 18.94 -12.02 -28.26
N GLY A 282 19.37 -10.78 -28.55
CA GLY A 282 19.42 -9.69 -27.56
C GLY A 282 18.04 -9.36 -26.98
N ILE A 283 17.00 -9.31 -27.81
CA ILE A 283 15.61 -9.13 -27.36
C ILE A 283 15.20 -10.29 -26.43
N ALA A 284 15.54 -11.52 -26.79
CA ALA A 284 15.18 -12.70 -26.02
C ALA A 284 15.83 -12.70 -24.64
N VAL A 285 17.12 -12.43 -24.54
CA VAL A 285 17.87 -12.37 -23.28
C VAL A 285 17.25 -11.30 -22.35
N ALA A 286 16.81 -10.17 -22.90
CA ALA A 286 16.21 -9.10 -22.13
C ALA A 286 14.75 -9.37 -21.70
N VAL A 287 13.97 -10.13 -22.49
CA VAL A 287 12.51 -10.25 -22.30
C VAL A 287 12.11 -11.59 -21.69
N LEU A 288 12.78 -12.70 -22.02
CA LEU A 288 12.37 -14.02 -21.54
C LEU A 288 12.43 -14.17 -20.01
N PRO A 289 13.40 -13.58 -19.28
CA PRO A 289 13.40 -13.63 -17.81
C PRO A 289 12.24 -12.86 -17.15
N ARG A 290 11.60 -11.96 -17.87
CA ARG A 290 10.51 -11.13 -17.35
C ARG A 290 9.22 -11.94 -17.13
N GLN A 291 8.27 -11.37 -16.35
CA GLN A 291 7.05 -12.09 -15.97
C GLN A 291 5.89 -11.96 -16.97
N GLU A 292 5.99 -11.06 -17.95
CA GLU A 292 4.90 -10.76 -18.89
C GLU A 292 4.70 -11.89 -19.89
N LYS A 293 3.60 -12.64 -19.75
CA LYS A 293 3.32 -13.86 -20.53
C LYS A 293 3.25 -13.61 -22.04
N GLN A 294 2.53 -12.58 -22.50
CA GLN A 294 2.35 -12.35 -23.94
C GLN A 294 3.64 -11.89 -24.63
N PRO A 295 4.37 -10.88 -24.14
CA PRO A 295 5.69 -10.51 -24.66
C PRO A 295 6.68 -11.67 -24.74
N ARG A 296 6.75 -12.50 -23.71
CA ARG A 296 7.58 -13.70 -23.66
C ARG A 296 7.22 -14.70 -24.80
N ARG A 297 5.93 -14.96 -25.01
CA ARG A 297 5.44 -15.86 -26.06
C ARG A 297 5.71 -15.32 -27.46
N ASP A 298 5.58 -14.01 -27.66
CA ASP A 298 5.82 -13.37 -28.97
C ASP A 298 7.30 -13.43 -29.34
N VAL A 299 8.18 -13.20 -28.35
CA VAL A 299 9.64 -13.35 -28.52
C VAL A 299 9.98 -14.81 -28.82
N LEU A 300 9.46 -15.81 -28.09
CA LEU A 300 9.72 -17.23 -28.39
C LEU A 300 9.27 -17.62 -29.80
N ARG A 301 8.12 -17.12 -30.28
CA ARG A 301 7.69 -17.35 -31.67
C ARG A 301 8.66 -16.73 -32.67
N ALA A 302 9.15 -15.52 -32.39
CA ALA A 302 10.10 -14.83 -33.26
C ALA A 302 11.44 -15.55 -33.36
N LEU A 303 11.87 -16.23 -32.27
CA LEU A 303 13.11 -17.02 -32.23
C LEU A 303 13.14 -18.22 -33.18
N SER A 304 11.98 -18.65 -33.75
CA SER A 304 11.97 -19.68 -34.82
C SER A 304 12.76 -19.25 -36.06
N ARG A 305 13.06 -17.95 -36.20
CA ARG A 305 13.91 -17.42 -37.28
C ARG A 305 15.42 -17.50 -36.99
N VAL A 306 15.83 -17.93 -35.78
CA VAL A 306 17.22 -18.06 -35.36
C VAL A 306 17.63 -19.51 -35.60
N GLY A 307 18.51 -19.74 -36.58
CA GLY A 307 18.97 -21.10 -36.94
C GLY A 307 20.07 -21.65 -36.01
N SER A 308 20.91 -20.77 -35.45
CA SER A 308 22.03 -21.16 -34.59
C SER A 308 22.00 -20.24 -33.34
N PRO A 309 21.54 -20.72 -32.18
CA PRO A 309 21.48 -19.96 -30.98
C PRO A 309 22.88 -19.76 -30.35
N THR A 310 23.05 -18.63 -29.63
CA THR A 310 24.23 -18.41 -28.76
C THR A 310 24.07 -19.21 -27.47
N PRO A 311 25.19 -19.53 -26.75
CA PRO A 311 25.08 -20.20 -25.45
C PRO A 311 24.18 -19.49 -24.45
N GLU A 312 24.26 -18.16 -24.36
CA GLU A 312 23.42 -17.35 -23.49
C GLU A 312 21.94 -17.44 -23.87
N LEU A 313 21.62 -17.44 -25.16
CA LEU A 313 20.23 -17.62 -25.63
C LEU A 313 19.72 -19.02 -25.27
N LEU A 314 20.55 -20.04 -25.42
CA LEU A 314 20.21 -21.43 -25.03
C LEU A 314 19.86 -21.52 -23.54
N GLU A 315 20.72 -21.00 -22.68
CA GLU A 315 20.47 -20.96 -21.23
C GLU A 315 19.14 -20.22 -20.91
N THR A 316 18.94 -19.06 -21.53
CA THR A 316 17.73 -18.28 -21.35
C THR A 316 16.46 -19.04 -21.76
N VAL A 317 16.51 -19.75 -22.90
CA VAL A 317 15.38 -20.56 -23.39
C VAL A 317 15.18 -21.81 -22.52
N ARG A 318 16.26 -22.46 -22.06
CA ARG A 318 16.17 -23.57 -21.10
C ARG A 318 15.49 -23.15 -19.79
N PHE A 319 15.82 -21.99 -19.26
CA PHE A 319 15.17 -21.46 -18.06
C PHE A 319 13.65 -21.35 -18.22
N ILE A 320 13.14 -21.04 -19.42
CA ILE A 320 11.70 -20.93 -19.68
C ILE A 320 10.98 -22.27 -19.67
N THR A 321 11.68 -23.40 -19.94
CA THR A 321 11.04 -24.71 -19.98
C THR A 321 10.44 -25.16 -18.65
N SER A 322 11.04 -24.73 -17.53
CA SER A 322 10.57 -25.01 -16.16
C SER A 322 9.57 -23.99 -15.63
N GLY A 323 9.30 -22.92 -16.39
CA GLY A 323 8.44 -21.82 -15.92
C GLY A 323 6.95 -22.18 -15.84
N GLN A 324 6.20 -21.40 -15.06
CA GLN A 324 4.75 -21.58 -14.83
C GLN A 324 3.87 -21.35 -16.08
N ASP A 325 4.38 -20.71 -17.13
CA ASP A 325 3.66 -20.52 -18.38
C ASP A 325 3.80 -21.72 -19.31
N SER A 326 2.87 -22.66 -19.23
CA SER A 326 2.87 -23.91 -20.03
C SER A 326 2.94 -23.68 -21.55
N VAL A 327 2.42 -22.54 -22.06
CA VAL A 327 2.51 -22.19 -23.48
C VAL A 327 3.93 -21.72 -23.82
N ALA A 328 4.51 -20.87 -22.99
CA ALA A 328 5.90 -20.43 -23.17
C ALA A 328 6.87 -21.62 -23.03
N ALA A 329 6.67 -22.48 -22.02
CA ALA A 329 7.45 -23.70 -21.84
C ALA A 329 7.36 -24.63 -23.06
N GLY A 330 6.16 -24.82 -23.62
CA GLY A 330 5.98 -25.63 -24.85
C GLY A 330 6.68 -25.02 -26.08
N LEU A 331 6.62 -23.69 -26.23
CA LEU A 331 7.34 -22.98 -27.31
C LEU A 331 8.86 -23.10 -27.12
N ALA A 332 9.35 -22.97 -25.90
CA ALA A 332 10.78 -23.11 -25.58
C ALA A 332 11.28 -24.53 -25.86
N LEU A 333 10.53 -25.57 -25.46
CA LEU A 333 10.85 -26.96 -25.77
C LEU A 333 10.90 -27.22 -27.30
N SER A 334 9.93 -26.65 -28.03
CA SER A 334 9.91 -26.78 -29.50
C SER A 334 11.13 -26.10 -30.17
N LEU A 335 11.59 -24.98 -29.60
CA LEU A 335 12.81 -24.31 -30.08
C LEU A 335 14.05 -25.13 -29.79
N LEU A 336 14.20 -25.68 -28.58
CA LEU A 336 15.33 -26.55 -28.24
C LEU A 336 15.37 -27.77 -29.12
N ASP A 337 14.22 -28.45 -29.35
CA ASP A 337 14.12 -29.59 -30.29
C ASP A 337 14.54 -29.16 -31.72
N GLY A 338 14.10 -27.96 -32.18
CA GLY A 338 14.46 -27.42 -33.49
C GLY A 338 15.95 -27.06 -33.65
N TRP A 339 16.62 -26.73 -32.54
CA TRP A 339 18.07 -26.49 -32.52
C TRP A 339 18.91 -27.75 -32.26
N GLY A 340 18.27 -28.90 -32.06
CA GLY A 340 18.95 -30.16 -31.76
C GLY A 340 19.49 -30.33 -30.35
N GLU A 341 18.94 -29.54 -29.41
CA GLU A 341 19.36 -29.54 -28.02
C GLU A 341 18.55 -30.55 -27.20
N SER A 342 19.24 -31.19 -26.23
CA SER A 342 18.58 -32.10 -25.30
C SER A 342 17.59 -31.38 -24.42
N ARG A 343 16.41 -31.99 -24.17
CA ARG A 343 15.44 -31.49 -23.21
C ARG A 343 16.03 -31.47 -21.81
N PRO A 344 15.96 -30.36 -21.08
CA PRO A 344 16.40 -30.34 -19.69
C PRO A 344 15.50 -31.26 -18.85
N GLU A 345 16.09 -32.06 -17.98
CA GLU A 345 15.35 -32.70 -16.90
C GLU A 345 14.80 -31.61 -15.95
N ALA A 346 13.62 -31.86 -15.34
CA ALA A 346 13.04 -30.95 -14.38
C ALA A 346 13.99 -30.84 -13.16
N GLU A 347 14.74 -29.76 -13.07
CA GLU A 347 15.56 -29.46 -11.90
C GLU A 347 14.68 -29.14 -10.69
N VAL A 348 14.98 -29.84 -9.60
CA VAL A 348 14.40 -29.53 -8.27
C VAL A 348 15.27 -28.45 -7.67
N SER A 349 14.69 -27.27 -7.46
CA SER A 349 15.40 -26.08 -6.98
C SER A 349 15.44 -25.95 -5.44
N GLY A 350 14.79 -26.89 -4.72
CA GLY A 350 14.78 -26.91 -3.27
C GLY A 350 13.84 -25.87 -2.66
N LEU A 351 12.77 -25.49 -3.38
CA LEU A 351 11.77 -24.54 -2.90
C LEU A 351 10.95 -25.04 -1.70
N TRP A 352 10.93 -26.37 -1.49
CA TRP A 352 10.24 -26.93 -0.33
C TRP A 352 11.14 -26.82 0.90
N CYS A 353 10.91 -25.83 1.73
CA CYS A 353 11.56 -25.67 3.01
C CYS A 353 10.57 -25.98 4.14
N ASN A 354 11.06 -26.53 5.24
CA ASN A 354 10.28 -26.59 6.49
C ASN A 354 10.45 -25.27 7.25
N PRO A 355 9.52 -24.92 8.16
CA PRO A 355 9.70 -23.74 8.98
C PRO A 355 11.00 -23.85 9.78
N SER A 356 11.79 -22.80 9.80
CA SER A 356 13.08 -22.75 10.51
C SER A 356 12.92 -22.80 12.03
N GLY A 357 11.70 -22.67 12.52
CA GLY A 357 11.39 -22.43 13.91
C GLY A 357 11.54 -20.94 14.27
N PRO A 358 11.10 -20.53 15.46
CA PRO A 358 11.36 -19.20 15.96
C PRO A 358 12.86 -18.97 16.03
N ASP A 359 13.33 -17.80 15.59
CA ASP A 359 14.74 -17.44 15.62
C ASP A 359 15.28 -17.65 17.04
N PRO A 360 16.29 -18.53 17.24
CA PRO A 360 16.88 -18.74 18.54
C PRO A 360 17.66 -17.51 19.05
N ASP A 361 18.06 -16.60 18.15
CA ASP A 361 18.62 -15.34 18.58
C ASP A 361 17.52 -14.51 19.23
N PRO A 362 17.68 -14.08 20.48
CA PRO A 362 16.68 -13.24 21.10
C PRO A 362 16.49 -12.02 20.23
N LEU A 363 15.24 -11.83 19.78
CA LEU A 363 14.82 -10.66 19.05
C LEU A 363 15.42 -9.42 19.73
N PRO A 364 16.00 -8.46 18.98
CA PRO A 364 16.76 -7.38 19.57
C PRO A 364 15.97 -6.76 20.73
N GLU A 365 16.54 -6.86 21.91
CA GLU A 365 15.99 -6.21 23.09
C GLU A 365 15.87 -4.71 22.80
N PHE A 366 14.68 -4.16 23.01
CA PHE A 366 14.59 -2.72 23.20
C PHE A 366 15.30 -2.41 24.50
N THR A 367 16.56 -2.01 24.44
CA THR A 367 17.32 -1.69 25.64
C THR A 367 16.73 -0.44 26.29
N ASP A 368 16.22 -0.57 27.51
CA ASP A 368 15.71 0.53 28.35
C ASP A 368 16.60 1.79 28.39
N PRO A 369 17.95 1.70 28.31
CA PRO A 369 18.84 2.88 28.31
C PRO A 369 18.59 3.83 27.11
N ALA A 370 18.07 3.34 26.01
CA ALA A 370 17.75 4.17 24.84
C ALA A 370 16.45 4.98 24.97
N LEU A 371 15.69 4.79 26.05
CA LEU A 371 14.43 5.49 26.28
C LEU A 371 14.61 6.88 26.89
N VAL A 372 15.67 7.11 27.66
CA VAL A 372 15.99 8.44 28.21
C VAL A 372 16.82 9.20 27.18
N LEU A 373 16.23 10.25 26.62
CA LEU A 373 16.77 10.97 25.48
C LEU A 373 17.40 12.31 25.88
N ASP A 374 18.51 12.66 25.26
CA ASP A 374 19.02 14.04 25.25
C ASP A 374 18.14 14.95 24.38
N ASP A 375 18.41 16.25 24.36
CA ASP A 375 17.60 17.23 23.66
C ASP A 375 17.55 17.00 22.15
N LEU A 376 18.64 16.53 21.54
CA LEU A 376 18.70 16.29 20.11
C LEU A 376 17.93 15.04 19.72
N ALA A 377 18.12 13.94 20.43
CA ALA A 377 17.40 12.70 20.22
C ALA A 377 15.90 12.86 20.53
N PHE A 378 15.55 13.66 21.55
CA PHE A 378 14.16 13.94 21.87
C PHE A 378 13.47 14.77 20.76
N ALA A 379 14.17 15.78 20.22
CA ALA A 379 13.68 16.53 19.06
C ALA A 379 13.45 15.64 17.81
N ASP A 380 14.31 14.65 17.60
CA ASP A 380 14.13 13.69 16.50
C ASP A 380 12.92 12.77 16.72
N VAL A 381 12.70 12.29 17.95
CA VAL A 381 11.50 11.51 18.30
C VAL A 381 10.23 12.36 18.13
N LEU A 382 10.22 13.62 18.56
CA LEU A 382 9.12 14.54 18.31
C LEU A 382 8.86 14.74 16.79
N ALA A 383 9.93 14.85 16.01
CA ALA A 383 9.80 14.93 14.56
C ALA A 383 9.22 13.66 13.94
N LYS A 384 9.47 12.48 14.53
CA LYS A 384 8.84 11.20 14.11
C LYS A 384 7.34 11.21 14.38
N VAL A 385 6.87 11.71 15.52
CA VAL A 385 5.42 11.89 15.80
C VAL A 385 4.73 12.65 14.67
N LEU A 386 5.39 13.63 14.06
CA LEU A 386 4.80 14.42 12.97
C LEU A 386 4.81 13.72 11.61
N ARG A 387 5.70 12.76 11.37
CA ARG A 387 5.98 12.19 10.03
C ARG A 387 5.62 10.72 9.87
N SER A 388 5.68 9.92 10.95
CA SER A 388 5.54 8.47 10.90
C SER A 388 4.20 8.00 11.45
N HIS A 389 3.70 6.86 10.94
CA HIS A 389 2.55 6.13 11.47
C HIS A 389 2.98 4.84 12.19
N GLN A 390 4.27 4.67 12.46
CA GLN A 390 4.85 3.47 13.06
C GLN A 390 5.62 3.88 14.32
N ASP A 391 5.73 2.97 15.29
CA ASP A 391 6.49 3.09 16.54
C ASP A 391 5.83 3.92 17.67
N ASP A 392 4.50 4.09 17.69
CA ASP A 392 3.80 4.83 18.76
C ASP A 392 4.14 4.31 20.18
N GLU A 393 4.35 3.00 20.35
CA GLU A 393 4.69 2.39 21.64
C GLU A 393 6.09 2.81 22.14
N HIS A 394 7.09 2.77 21.27
CA HIS A 394 8.44 3.21 21.59
C HIS A 394 8.49 4.72 21.88
N ILE A 395 7.78 5.51 21.06
CA ILE A 395 7.70 6.97 21.24
C ILE A 395 7.07 7.32 22.59
N LEU A 396 5.96 6.66 22.96
CA LEU A 396 5.31 6.86 24.25
C LEU A 396 6.22 6.47 25.42
N ALA A 397 6.94 5.36 25.31
CA ALA A 397 7.91 4.92 26.31
C ALA A 397 9.05 5.93 26.47
N CYS A 398 9.58 6.50 25.37
CA CYS A 398 10.57 7.56 25.40
C CYS A 398 10.05 8.83 26.11
N PHE A 399 8.80 9.21 25.89
CA PHE A 399 8.21 10.35 26.57
C PHE A 399 8.13 10.14 28.08
N VAL A 400 7.62 8.99 28.51
CA VAL A 400 7.50 8.66 29.95
C VAL A 400 8.87 8.56 30.61
N ALA A 401 9.82 7.82 30.03
CA ALA A 401 11.16 7.65 30.60
C ALA A 401 11.92 8.98 30.66
N THR A 402 11.85 9.81 29.61
CA THR A 402 12.52 11.12 29.59
C THR A 402 11.87 12.09 30.62
N ALA A 403 10.54 12.08 30.73
CA ALA A 403 9.83 12.89 31.72
C ALA A 403 10.17 12.50 33.16
N HIS A 404 10.27 11.21 33.44
CA HIS A 404 10.65 10.70 34.75
C HIS A 404 12.11 11.07 35.13
N ALA A 405 13.05 10.93 34.18
CA ALA A 405 14.47 11.20 34.42
C ALA A 405 14.82 12.69 34.47
N ARG A 406 14.10 13.53 33.73
CA ARG A 406 14.43 14.96 33.58
C ARG A 406 13.40 15.88 34.23
N SER A 407 12.19 15.79 33.91
CA SER A 407 10.98 16.44 34.46
C SER A 407 9.82 16.30 33.45
N GLY A 408 8.59 16.11 33.93
CA GLY A 408 7.39 16.16 33.11
C GLY A 408 7.20 17.51 32.40
N GLU A 409 7.61 18.62 33.04
CA GLU A 409 7.53 19.97 32.50
C GLU A 409 8.37 20.15 31.24
N VAL A 410 9.57 19.58 31.17
CA VAL A 410 10.45 19.62 29.99
C VAL A 410 9.76 18.97 28.78
N VAL A 411 9.14 17.82 28.99
CA VAL A 411 8.44 17.09 27.91
C VAL A 411 7.15 17.84 27.49
N THR A 412 6.40 18.36 28.47
CA THR A 412 5.16 19.13 28.19
C THR A 412 5.48 20.42 27.42
N THR A 413 6.52 21.16 27.79
CA THR A 413 6.96 22.35 27.06
C THR A 413 7.37 22.03 25.62
N ALA A 414 8.03 20.90 25.41
CA ALA A 414 8.36 20.45 24.06
C ALA A 414 7.12 20.12 23.24
N PHE A 415 6.07 19.53 23.83
CA PHE A 415 4.80 19.27 23.17
C PHE A 415 4.05 20.57 22.78
N GLU A 416 4.07 21.58 23.62
CA GLU A 416 3.47 22.89 23.35
C GLU A 416 4.07 23.54 22.10
N ASN A 417 5.37 23.33 21.87
CA ASN A 417 6.11 23.81 20.71
C ASN A 417 5.88 22.98 19.43
N LEU A 418 5.18 21.84 19.52
CA LEU A 418 4.84 21.05 18.35
C LEU A 418 3.93 21.86 17.40
N GLY A 419 4.30 21.88 16.13
CA GLY A 419 3.45 22.43 15.07
C GLY A 419 2.12 21.68 14.93
N ARG A 420 1.30 22.06 13.96
CA ARG A 420 0.05 21.35 13.67
C ARG A 420 0.35 19.95 13.09
N PHE A 421 -0.32 18.93 13.61
CA PHE A 421 -0.21 17.54 13.18
C PHE A 421 -1.59 16.91 12.99
N ASP A 422 -1.65 15.86 12.18
CA ASP A 422 -2.87 15.08 11.95
C ASP A 422 -3.12 14.14 13.13
N THR A 423 -4.39 13.99 13.53
CA THR A 423 -4.80 13.15 14.67
C THR A 423 -5.27 11.77 14.21
N ASN A 424 -4.45 11.09 13.40
CA ASN A 424 -4.77 9.84 12.76
C ASN A 424 -4.14 8.60 13.42
N THR A 425 -3.55 8.76 14.60
CA THR A 425 -3.09 7.65 15.44
C THR A 425 -3.52 7.87 16.89
N PRO A 426 -3.64 6.79 17.73
CA PRO A 426 -3.98 6.94 19.13
C PRO A 426 -3.06 7.89 19.89
N LEU A 427 -1.76 7.83 19.64
CA LEU A 427 -0.78 8.74 20.25
C LEU A 427 -1.03 10.19 19.88
N ARG A 428 -1.26 10.48 18.62
CA ARG A 428 -1.49 11.85 18.11
C ARG A 428 -2.84 12.42 18.58
N GLU A 429 -3.89 11.60 18.59
CA GLU A 429 -5.19 12.02 19.10
C GLU A 429 -5.13 12.30 20.59
N ALA A 430 -4.53 11.39 21.37
CA ALA A 430 -4.33 11.58 22.79
C ALA A 430 -3.49 12.83 23.09
N LEU A 431 -2.39 13.04 22.37
CA LEU A 431 -1.55 14.22 22.49
C LEU A 431 -2.29 15.52 22.16
N ALA A 432 -3.14 15.51 21.12
CA ALA A 432 -3.97 16.67 20.77
C ALA A 432 -4.98 16.98 21.88
N ARG A 433 -5.62 15.96 22.45
CA ARG A 433 -6.54 16.12 23.59
C ARG A 433 -5.82 16.63 24.83
N PHE A 434 -4.67 16.07 25.17
CA PHE A 434 -3.84 16.50 26.29
C PHE A 434 -3.45 17.98 26.17
N LEU A 435 -3.12 18.44 24.95
CA LEU A 435 -2.78 19.84 24.67
C LEU A 435 -4.00 20.77 24.46
N GLY A 436 -5.22 20.28 24.66
CA GLY A 436 -6.45 21.07 24.42
C GLY A 436 -6.63 21.48 22.96
N ARG A 437 -5.99 20.79 22.00
CA ARG A 437 -6.05 21.11 20.59
C ARG A 437 -7.27 20.46 19.91
N PRO A 438 -7.85 21.08 18.86
CA PRO A 438 -8.98 20.49 18.16
C PRO A 438 -8.58 19.19 17.47
N VAL A 439 -9.32 18.12 17.76
CA VAL A 439 -9.23 16.85 17.05
C VAL A 439 -10.02 16.95 15.75
N ASN A 440 -9.45 16.51 14.65
CA ASN A 440 -10.12 16.52 13.35
C ASN A 440 -11.33 15.57 13.38
N LYS A 441 -12.55 16.12 13.23
CA LYS A 441 -13.80 15.35 13.33
C LYS A 441 -13.93 14.22 12.30
N SER A 442 -13.27 14.34 11.14
CA SER A 442 -13.26 13.30 10.11
C SER A 442 -12.36 12.11 10.45
N TRP A 443 -11.50 12.24 11.47
CA TRP A 443 -10.48 11.26 11.87
C TRP A 443 -10.59 10.89 13.35
N GLN A 444 -11.76 11.06 13.98
CA GLN A 444 -11.94 10.72 15.39
C GLN A 444 -11.95 9.21 15.59
N LEU A 445 -10.80 8.66 15.91
CA LEU A 445 -10.59 7.24 16.26
C LEU A 445 -11.53 6.76 17.37
N ALA A 446 -11.83 7.63 18.35
CA ALA A 446 -12.69 7.33 19.48
C ALA A 446 -14.14 6.95 19.11
N ARG A 447 -14.58 7.22 17.87
CA ARG A 447 -15.92 6.84 17.39
C ARG A 447 -15.94 5.48 16.70
N GLU A 448 -14.78 4.93 16.32
CA GLU A 448 -14.72 3.88 15.29
C GLU A 448 -14.49 2.48 15.85
N SER A 449 -13.74 2.33 16.91
CA SER A 449 -13.63 1.05 17.60
C SER A 449 -13.34 1.22 19.08
N ARG A 450 -13.80 0.22 19.84
CA ARG A 450 -13.54 0.15 21.26
C ARG A 450 -12.06 -0.02 21.59
N LEU A 451 -11.30 -0.79 20.77
CA LEU A 451 -9.87 -0.95 20.94
C LEU A 451 -9.12 0.37 20.70
N SER A 452 -9.53 1.16 19.72
CA SER A 452 -8.98 2.51 19.51
C SER A 452 -9.25 3.43 20.69
N ARG A 453 -10.45 3.39 21.27
CA ARG A 453 -10.79 4.14 22.49
C ARG A 453 -9.92 3.74 23.68
N LEU A 454 -9.67 2.44 23.86
CA LEU A 454 -8.77 1.93 24.91
C LEU A 454 -7.32 2.37 24.68
N ALA A 455 -6.83 2.31 23.44
CA ALA A 455 -5.50 2.77 23.09
C ALA A 455 -5.32 4.26 23.37
N ILE A 456 -6.30 5.10 23.02
CA ILE A 456 -6.28 6.55 23.34
C ILE A 456 -6.34 6.77 24.85
N ALA A 457 -7.20 6.05 25.57
CA ALA A 457 -7.32 6.18 27.03
C ALA A 457 -6.00 5.81 27.74
N ARG A 458 -5.33 4.73 27.29
CA ARG A 458 -4.01 4.34 27.81
C ARG A 458 -2.98 5.45 27.61
N VAL A 459 -2.90 6.01 26.40
CA VAL A 459 -1.95 7.09 26.11
C VAL A 459 -2.26 8.34 26.93
N LEU A 460 -3.54 8.74 27.02
CA LEU A 460 -3.93 9.88 27.85
C LEU A 460 -3.56 9.69 29.32
N ALA A 461 -3.86 8.54 29.89
CA ALA A 461 -3.49 8.22 31.28
C ALA A 461 -1.98 8.29 31.52
N ALA A 462 -1.17 7.92 30.52
CA ALA A 462 0.28 8.04 30.58
C ALA A 462 0.72 9.52 30.47
N LEU A 463 0.12 10.31 29.58
CA LEU A 463 0.45 11.74 29.39
C LEU A 463 0.04 12.59 30.62
N GLU A 464 -1.09 12.30 31.26
CA GLU A 464 -1.57 12.98 32.46
C GLU A 464 -0.70 12.74 33.69
N ARG A 465 0.13 11.70 33.68
CA ARG A 465 1.05 11.30 34.75
C ARG A 465 2.52 11.42 34.36
N LEU A 466 2.81 12.26 33.33
CA LEU A 466 4.20 12.49 32.90
C LEU A 466 5.05 13.07 34.03
N GLY A 467 6.20 12.42 34.27
CA GLY A 467 7.12 12.74 35.36
C GLY A 467 6.89 11.91 36.63
N ASP A 468 5.65 11.47 36.89
CA ASP A 468 5.35 10.59 38.04
C ASP A 468 5.62 9.11 37.70
N LEU A 469 5.28 8.68 36.48
CA LEU A 469 5.42 7.29 36.06
C LEU A 469 6.88 6.89 35.85
N PRO A 470 7.39 5.84 36.56
CA PRO A 470 8.75 5.37 36.35
C PRO A 470 8.99 4.70 34.98
N CYS A 471 7.96 4.12 34.41
CA CYS A 471 7.94 3.45 33.10
C CYS A 471 6.50 3.13 32.68
N LEU A 472 6.32 2.53 31.50
CA LEU A 472 5.07 1.86 31.12
C LEU A 472 5.24 0.35 31.24
N LEU A 473 4.29 -0.33 31.90
CA LEU A 473 4.34 -1.77 32.11
C LEU A 473 4.28 -2.52 30.78
N ALA A 474 3.43 -2.07 29.88
CA ALA A 474 3.17 -2.70 28.59
C ALA A 474 4.17 -2.36 27.46
N THR A 475 5.20 -1.56 27.69
CA THR A 475 6.21 -1.29 26.67
C THR A 475 6.88 -2.60 26.24
N PRO A 476 6.90 -2.94 24.93
CA PRO A 476 7.59 -4.15 24.46
C PRO A 476 9.07 -4.13 24.85
N SER A 477 9.58 -5.27 25.30
CA SER A 477 11.01 -5.48 25.53
C SER A 477 11.69 -6.26 24.39
N HIS A 478 10.89 -6.91 23.56
CA HIS A 478 11.33 -7.69 22.41
C HIS A 478 10.46 -7.38 21.20
N SER A 479 10.91 -7.79 20.01
CA SER A 479 10.13 -7.66 18.78
C SER A 479 8.79 -8.43 18.88
N ALA A 480 7.92 -8.26 17.92
CA ALA A 480 6.56 -8.79 17.92
C ALA A 480 5.75 -8.41 19.18
N LEU A 481 6.07 -7.24 19.76
CA LEU A 481 5.38 -6.69 20.95
C LEU A 481 5.46 -7.59 22.19
N ARG A 482 6.49 -8.39 22.34
CA ARG A 482 6.68 -9.28 23.50
C ARG A 482 7.29 -8.55 24.67
N ILE A 483 6.95 -9.00 25.87
CA ILE A 483 7.55 -8.55 27.12
C ILE A 483 8.04 -9.80 27.86
N SER A 484 9.34 -9.88 28.18
CA SER A 484 9.85 -10.98 28.99
C SER A 484 9.33 -10.86 30.43
N TRP A 485 9.19 -12.02 31.09
CA TRP A 485 8.79 -12.06 32.49
C TRP A 485 9.68 -11.21 33.39
N GLU A 486 10.98 -11.24 33.15
CA GLU A 486 11.99 -10.48 33.92
C GLU A 486 11.79 -8.97 33.81
N VAL A 487 11.60 -8.46 32.57
CA VAL A 487 11.35 -7.04 32.34
C VAL A 487 9.98 -6.60 32.89
N PHE A 488 8.95 -7.43 32.74
CA PHE A 488 7.66 -7.17 33.33
C PHE A 488 7.73 -7.02 34.87
N THR A 489 8.37 -7.96 35.53
CA THR A 489 8.49 -7.94 37.00
C THR A 489 9.37 -6.78 37.50
N ASP A 490 10.46 -6.45 36.80
CA ASP A 490 11.28 -5.29 37.13
C ASP A 490 10.48 -3.99 37.05
N ARG A 491 9.68 -3.81 35.97
CA ARG A 491 8.81 -2.65 35.85
C ARG A 491 7.73 -2.58 36.92
N ALA A 492 7.09 -3.71 37.24
CA ALA A 492 6.10 -3.75 38.31
C ALA A 492 6.74 -3.35 39.66
N ARG A 493 7.97 -3.83 39.97
CA ARG A 493 8.70 -3.43 41.17
C ARG A 493 9.02 -1.94 41.21
N ARG A 494 9.37 -1.32 40.08
CA ARG A 494 9.58 0.15 40.00
C ARG A 494 8.34 0.93 40.43
N TYR A 495 7.14 0.49 40.05
CA TYR A 495 5.87 1.11 40.52
C TYR A 495 5.69 0.93 42.01
N ARG A 496 5.94 -0.26 42.55
CA ARG A 496 5.86 -0.54 44.00
C ARG A 496 6.85 0.34 44.78
N ASP A 497 8.10 0.39 44.35
CA ASP A 497 9.14 1.14 45.00
C ASP A 497 8.88 2.66 44.97
N ALA A 498 8.18 3.13 43.96
CA ALA A 498 7.69 4.51 43.88
C ALA A 498 6.35 4.75 44.62
N GLY A 499 5.74 3.73 45.22
CA GLY A 499 4.44 3.82 45.90
C GLY A 499 3.28 4.17 45.00
N LEU A 500 3.33 3.75 43.74
CA LEU A 500 2.35 4.08 42.70
C LEU A 500 1.46 2.88 42.35
N GLU A 501 0.17 3.16 42.11
CA GLU A 501 -0.76 2.18 41.55
C GLU A 501 -0.56 1.97 40.06
N LEU A 502 -0.79 0.72 39.61
CA LEU A 502 -0.74 0.34 38.20
C LEU A 502 -2.03 0.80 37.45
N GLY A 503 -1.89 1.26 36.23
CA GLY A 503 -3.05 1.61 35.40
C GLY A 503 -3.68 0.37 34.78
N ALA A 504 -5.02 0.20 34.93
CA ALA A 504 -5.75 -0.98 34.47
C ALA A 504 -5.52 -1.31 32.96
N VAL A 505 -5.61 -0.30 32.07
CA VAL A 505 -5.43 -0.51 30.64
C VAL A 505 -3.99 -0.88 30.28
N ASP A 506 -3.00 -0.34 31.01
CA ASP A 506 -1.59 -0.69 30.79
C ASP A 506 -1.28 -2.12 31.28
N VAL A 507 -1.87 -2.54 32.39
CA VAL A 507 -1.82 -3.94 32.86
C VAL A 507 -2.44 -4.89 31.84
N ALA A 508 -3.64 -4.59 31.31
CA ALA A 508 -4.30 -5.41 30.32
C ALA A 508 -3.46 -5.56 29.05
N ALA A 509 -2.87 -4.46 28.57
CA ALA A 509 -1.96 -4.47 27.43
C ALA A 509 -0.70 -5.29 27.72
N ALA A 510 -0.13 -5.19 28.91
CA ALA A 510 1.05 -5.93 29.32
C ALA A 510 0.79 -7.45 29.36
N LEU A 511 -0.33 -7.88 29.91
CA LEU A 511 -0.73 -9.31 29.97
C LEU A 511 -0.77 -9.96 28.58
N THR A 512 -1.36 -9.27 27.60
CA THR A 512 -1.44 -9.80 26.23
C THR A 512 -0.09 -9.82 25.49
N ARG A 513 0.91 -9.11 26.01
CA ARG A 513 2.27 -9.06 25.50
C ARG A 513 3.25 -9.95 26.26
N LEU A 514 2.86 -10.37 27.47
CA LEU A 514 3.71 -11.15 28.35
C LEU A 514 4.09 -12.49 27.71
N ASP A 515 5.38 -12.79 27.72
CA ASP A 515 5.95 -14.03 27.18
C ASP A 515 6.58 -14.89 28.30
N GLY A 516 6.45 -16.19 28.12
CA GLY A 516 6.94 -17.18 29.07
C GLY A 516 5.93 -17.55 30.17
N PRO A 517 6.29 -18.56 30.99
CA PRO A 517 5.42 -19.06 32.05
C PRO A 517 5.36 -18.09 33.23
N ILE A 518 4.15 -17.89 33.75
CA ILE A 518 3.93 -17.11 34.97
C ILE A 518 4.22 -18.03 36.18
N PRO A 519 5.15 -17.67 37.10
CA PRO A 519 5.46 -18.46 38.30
C PRO A 519 4.24 -18.64 39.21
N ALA A 520 4.31 -19.66 40.06
CA ALA A 520 3.27 -19.87 41.07
C ALA A 520 3.36 -18.85 42.23
N ASP A 521 4.55 -18.44 42.61
CA ASP A 521 4.79 -17.41 43.65
C ASP A 521 4.76 -16.02 43.02
N LEU A 522 3.76 -15.23 43.39
CA LEU A 522 3.53 -13.87 42.93
C LEU A 522 3.53 -12.85 44.11
N THR A 523 3.99 -13.26 45.28
CA THR A 523 3.92 -12.44 46.49
C THR A 523 4.59 -11.06 46.32
N ASP A 524 5.69 -11.01 45.57
CA ASP A 524 6.40 -9.77 45.27
C ASP A 524 5.64 -8.81 44.34
N LEU A 525 4.54 -9.25 43.71
CA LEU A 525 3.74 -8.53 42.75
C LEU A 525 2.33 -8.20 43.29
N ASP A 526 2.12 -8.33 44.57
CA ASP A 526 0.85 -7.96 45.20
C ASP A 526 0.71 -6.45 45.33
N GLN A 527 0.35 -5.81 44.20
CA GLN A 527 0.21 -4.34 44.08
C GLN A 527 -1.19 -3.99 43.62
N PRO A 528 -1.77 -2.88 44.10
CA PRO A 528 -3.11 -2.47 43.67
C PRO A 528 -3.11 -1.97 42.23
N ILE A 529 -4.19 -2.34 41.50
CA ILE A 529 -4.50 -1.79 40.18
C ILE A 529 -5.53 -0.68 40.36
N LYS A 530 -5.21 0.49 39.85
CA LYS A 530 -6.07 1.68 39.95
C LYS A 530 -7.49 1.41 39.42
N GLU A 531 -8.50 1.81 40.19
CA GLU A 531 -9.92 1.77 39.80
C GLU A 531 -10.55 0.37 39.70
N VAL A 532 -9.84 -0.73 39.99
CA VAL A 532 -10.36 -2.09 39.73
C VAL A 532 -10.59 -2.90 41.00
N GLY A 533 -9.90 -2.60 42.09
CA GLY A 533 -10.10 -3.23 43.39
C GLY A 533 -9.52 -4.66 43.52
N VAL A 534 -8.69 -5.07 42.56
CA VAL A 534 -7.92 -6.33 42.55
C VAL A 534 -6.42 -6.03 42.46
N SER A 535 -5.58 -6.96 42.95
CA SER A 535 -4.14 -6.83 42.84
C SER A 535 -3.57 -7.41 41.55
N LEU A 536 -2.34 -6.99 41.20
CA LEU A 536 -1.63 -7.55 40.06
C LEU A 536 -1.40 -9.06 40.23
N ALA A 537 -1.10 -9.51 41.47
CA ALA A 537 -0.87 -10.93 41.76
C ALA A 537 -2.15 -11.77 41.49
N GLU A 538 -3.33 -11.28 41.90
CA GLU A 538 -4.62 -11.93 41.62
C GLU A 538 -4.91 -12.01 40.12
N VAL A 539 -4.64 -10.93 39.38
CA VAL A 539 -4.84 -10.87 37.92
C VAL A 539 -3.88 -11.83 37.20
N LEU A 540 -2.61 -11.89 37.60
CA LEU A 540 -1.62 -12.80 37.02
C LEU A 540 -1.95 -14.27 37.29
N ALA A 541 -2.41 -14.60 38.50
CA ALA A 541 -2.83 -15.95 38.84
C ALA A 541 -4.03 -16.39 37.97
N ALA A 542 -5.04 -15.54 37.84
CA ALA A 542 -6.19 -15.81 37.00
C ALA A 542 -5.82 -15.91 35.50
N TRP A 543 -4.90 -15.07 35.01
CA TRP A 543 -4.40 -15.12 33.63
C TRP A 543 -3.65 -16.41 33.33
N ARG A 544 -2.84 -16.91 34.26
CA ARG A 544 -2.13 -18.19 34.16
C ARG A 544 -3.09 -19.38 34.00
N ASP A 545 -4.16 -19.38 34.76
CA ASP A 545 -5.05 -20.53 34.94
C ASP A 545 -6.21 -20.60 33.90
N ARG A 546 -6.44 -19.52 33.15
CA ARG A 546 -7.54 -19.43 32.18
C ARG A 546 -7.04 -18.89 30.81
N PRO A 547 -6.54 -19.76 29.94
CA PRO A 547 -6.25 -19.35 28.57
C PRO A 547 -7.52 -18.88 27.85
N ALA A 548 -7.44 -17.81 27.08
CA ALA A 548 -8.56 -17.33 26.29
C ALA A 548 -9.02 -18.39 25.26
N PRO A 549 -10.31 -18.73 25.15
CA PRO A 549 -10.80 -19.64 24.12
C PRO A 549 -10.60 -19.05 22.72
N PRO A 550 -10.49 -19.89 21.67
CA PRO A 550 -10.40 -19.40 20.30
C PRO A 550 -11.67 -18.61 19.93
N ALA A 551 -11.47 -17.51 19.25
CA ALA A 551 -12.58 -16.68 18.77
C ALA A 551 -12.96 -17.04 17.34
N GLU A 552 -14.25 -17.10 17.06
CA GLU A 552 -14.83 -17.43 15.76
C GLU A 552 -15.88 -16.39 15.34
N LEU A 553 -16.14 -16.30 14.05
CA LEU A 553 -17.28 -15.53 13.54
C LEU A 553 -18.56 -16.39 13.66
N ALA A 554 -19.65 -15.80 14.13
CA ALA A 554 -20.95 -16.43 14.07
C ALA A 554 -21.27 -16.86 12.61
N PRO A 555 -21.98 -17.98 12.41
CA PRO A 555 -22.35 -18.43 11.07
C PRO A 555 -23.04 -17.32 10.28
N PRO A 556 -22.76 -17.15 8.97
CA PRO A 556 -23.42 -16.14 8.17
C PRO A 556 -24.89 -16.50 7.95
N GLU A 557 -25.78 -15.58 8.28
CA GLU A 557 -27.19 -15.66 7.91
C GLU A 557 -27.40 -15.23 6.45
N ASP A 558 -28.51 -15.67 5.82
CA ASP A 558 -28.86 -15.22 4.48
C ASP A 558 -29.03 -13.69 4.47
N GLY A 559 -28.29 -13.04 3.56
CA GLY A 559 -28.28 -11.58 3.47
C GLY A 559 -27.30 -10.86 4.41
N SER A 560 -26.70 -11.54 5.42
CA SER A 560 -25.76 -10.93 6.35
C SER A 560 -24.49 -10.42 5.66
N SER A 561 -23.91 -9.34 6.17
CA SER A 561 -22.65 -8.75 5.75
C SER A 561 -21.63 -8.79 6.90
N PHE A 562 -20.34 -8.53 6.62
CA PHE A 562 -19.35 -8.38 7.71
C PHE A 562 -19.68 -7.23 8.67
N LEU A 563 -20.53 -6.26 8.27
CA LEU A 563 -21.00 -5.22 9.17
C LEU A 563 -21.90 -5.75 10.29
N GLU A 564 -22.57 -6.88 10.03
CA GLU A 564 -23.48 -7.54 10.96
C GLU A 564 -22.83 -8.75 11.65
N ALA A 565 -21.60 -9.11 11.24
CA ALA A 565 -20.88 -10.23 11.79
C ALA A 565 -20.59 -10.05 13.29
N ARG A 566 -20.75 -11.09 14.06
CA ARG A 566 -20.47 -11.14 15.50
C ARG A 566 -19.33 -12.10 15.76
N VAL A 567 -18.47 -11.71 16.69
CA VAL A 567 -17.40 -12.57 17.19
C VAL A 567 -17.95 -13.39 18.37
N CYS A 568 -17.75 -14.70 18.32
CA CYS A 568 -18.14 -15.63 19.38
C CYS A 568 -16.88 -16.18 20.05
N GLY A 569 -16.78 -16.08 21.37
CA GLY A 569 -15.62 -16.55 22.15
C GLY A 569 -14.39 -15.64 22.03
N GLY A 570 -13.27 -16.08 22.55
CA GLY A 570 -11.97 -15.43 22.42
C GLY A 570 -11.80 -14.11 23.18
N GLU A 571 -12.68 -13.77 24.10
CA GLU A 571 -12.49 -12.60 24.95
C GLU A 571 -11.24 -12.75 25.81
N PRO A 572 -10.30 -11.79 25.77
CA PRO A 572 -9.15 -11.85 26.64
C PRO A 572 -9.62 -11.76 28.09
N LEU A 573 -9.23 -12.74 28.90
CA LEU A 573 -9.45 -12.72 30.34
C LEU A 573 -9.02 -11.38 30.97
N ALA A 574 -8.03 -10.70 30.37
CA ALA A 574 -7.60 -9.37 30.77
C ALA A 574 -8.73 -8.32 30.78
N PHE A 575 -9.69 -8.40 29.84
CA PHE A 575 -10.84 -7.48 29.80
C PHE A 575 -11.80 -7.75 30.99
N GLU A 576 -12.11 -9.02 31.21
CA GLU A 576 -12.99 -9.44 32.32
C GLU A 576 -12.39 -9.07 33.67
N LEU A 577 -11.10 -9.43 33.91
CA LEU A 577 -10.42 -9.21 35.17
C LEU A 577 -10.25 -7.72 35.51
N LEU A 578 -10.12 -6.88 34.50
CA LEU A 578 -9.95 -5.44 34.72
C LEU A 578 -11.28 -4.66 34.61
N GLY A 579 -12.41 -5.37 34.62
CA GLY A 579 -13.74 -4.74 34.51
C GLY A 579 -13.96 -3.97 33.21
N LEU A 580 -13.16 -4.25 32.19
CA LEU A 580 -13.33 -3.66 30.89
C LEU A 580 -14.54 -4.29 30.22
N PRO A 581 -15.38 -3.49 29.57
CA PRO A 581 -16.65 -4.00 29.06
C PRO A 581 -16.46 -5.08 27.97
N PRO A 582 -17.31 -6.14 27.86
CA PRO A 582 -17.16 -7.26 26.93
C PRO A 582 -17.14 -6.85 25.45
N THR A 583 -16.53 -7.67 24.60
CA THR A 583 -16.32 -7.40 23.15
C THR A 583 -17.51 -7.82 22.28
N ASP A 584 -18.60 -8.32 22.87
CA ASP A 584 -19.78 -8.87 22.22
C ASP A 584 -20.65 -7.84 21.47
N GLN A 585 -20.35 -6.56 21.59
CA GLN A 585 -21.01 -5.54 20.77
C GLN A 585 -20.57 -5.70 19.30
N PRO A 586 -21.50 -5.65 18.34
CA PRO A 586 -21.13 -5.63 16.91
C PRO A 586 -20.10 -4.52 16.69
N ALA A 587 -19.04 -4.86 15.97
CA ALA A 587 -18.06 -3.85 15.58
C ALA A 587 -18.81 -2.74 14.84
N GLU A 588 -18.71 -1.49 15.34
CA GLU A 588 -19.29 -0.36 14.63
C GLU A 588 -18.77 -0.34 13.20
N PRO A 589 -19.64 -0.13 12.19
CA PRO A 589 -19.23 -0.20 10.80
C PRO A 589 -18.06 0.75 10.55
N ALA A 590 -16.96 0.18 10.06
CA ALA A 590 -15.78 0.96 9.71
C ALA A 590 -16.16 1.95 8.61
N THR A 591 -16.01 3.23 8.87
CA THR A 591 -16.16 4.26 7.85
C THR A 591 -15.01 4.17 6.84
N HIS A 592 -15.17 4.77 5.68
CA HIS A 592 -14.26 4.65 4.52
C HIS A 592 -12.75 4.90 4.81
N TRP A 593 -12.41 5.48 5.96
CA TRP A 593 -11.07 5.95 6.31
C TRP A 593 -10.44 5.22 7.51
N SER A 594 -11.20 4.38 8.20
CA SER A 594 -10.77 3.69 9.42
C SER A 594 -9.71 2.57 9.18
N SER A 595 -9.49 2.18 7.94
CA SER A 595 -8.52 1.14 7.56
C SER A 595 -7.05 1.42 7.95
N ALA A 596 -6.71 2.67 8.25
CA ALA A 596 -5.37 3.04 8.70
C ALA A 596 -5.14 2.75 10.21
N GLU A 597 -6.20 2.46 10.97
CA GLU A 597 -6.21 2.43 12.43
C GLU A 597 -6.14 1.03 13.01
N HIS A 598 -6.53 0.01 12.24
CA HIS A 598 -6.54 -1.38 12.68
C HIS A 598 -5.18 -1.89 13.17
N PRO A 599 -4.03 -1.49 12.60
CA PRO A 599 -2.73 -1.88 13.10
C PRO A 599 -2.48 -1.44 14.55
N PHE A 600 -2.99 -0.28 14.95
CA PHE A 600 -2.77 0.26 16.30
C PHE A 600 -3.60 -0.47 17.37
N ALA A 601 -4.83 -0.84 17.04
CA ALA A 601 -5.65 -1.65 17.94
C ALA A 601 -5.03 -3.03 18.18
N LEU A 602 -4.45 -3.65 17.15
CA LEU A 602 -3.72 -4.90 17.26
C LEU A 602 -2.45 -4.76 18.10
N GLN A 603 -1.75 -3.63 18.02
CA GLN A 603 -0.58 -3.36 18.84
C GLN A 603 -0.91 -3.32 20.34
N LEU A 604 -2.12 -2.90 20.71
CA LEU A 604 -2.56 -2.90 22.09
C LEU A 604 -2.76 -4.34 22.63
N PHE A 605 -3.36 -5.20 21.82
CA PHE A 605 -3.73 -6.58 22.20
C PHE A 605 -3.30 -7.60 21.12
N PRO A 606 -2.00 -7.89 20.99
CA PRO A 606 -1.49 -8.75 19.90
C PRO A 606 -1.97 -10.20 19.97
N THR A 607 -2.34 -10.69 21.15
CA THR A 607 -2.91 -12.04 21.32
C THR A 607 -4.40 -12.11 21.01
N PHE A 608 -5.04 -10.97 20.72
CA PHE A 608 -6.46 -10.89 20.40
C PHE A 608 -6.72 -10.21 19.05
N PRO A 609 -6.26 -10.81 17.94
CA PRO A 609 -6.31 -10.19 16.61
C PRO A 609 -7.70 -10.24 15.96
N VAL A 610 -8.72 -10.84 16.57
CA VAL A 610 -10.01 -11.12 15.95
C VAL A 610 -10.79 -9.85 15.63
N VAL A 611 -10.85 -8.89 16.55
CA VAL A 611 -11.58 -7.63 16.32
C VAL A 611 -10.95 -6.79 15.23
N PRO A 612 -9.63 -6.53 15.23
CA PRO A 612 -8.96 -5.91 14.09
C PRO A 612 -9.15 -6.69 12.78
N ALA A 613 -9.14 -8.03 12.84
CA ALA A 613 -9.38 -8.87 11.65
C ALA A 613 -10.79 -8.68 11.08
N LEU A 614 -11.81 -8.65 11.94
CA LEU A 614 -13.18 -8.40 11.52
C LEU A 614 -13.33 -7.04 10.86
N GLN A 615 -12.75 -5.99 11.44
CA GLN A 615 -12.73 -4.66 10.84
C GLN A 615 -12.01 -4.66 9.48
N ALA A 616 -10.88 -5.37 9.37
CA ALA A 616 -10.17 -5.54 8.10
C ALA A 616 -11.04 -6.23 7.03
N LEU A 617 -11.79 -7.27 7.41
CA LEU A 617 -12.73 -7.95 6.53
C LEU A 617 -13.85 -7.01 6.06
N GLN A 618 -14.35 -6.13 6.92
CA GLN A 618 -15.32 -5.08 6.55
C GLN A 618 -14.76 -4.14 5.51
N VAL A 619 -13.51 -3.68 5.68
CA VAL A 619 -12.82 -2.82 4.71
C VAL A 619 -12.60 -3.52 3.37
N LEU A 620 -12.19 -4.78 3.38
CA LEU A 620 -11.95 -5.58 2.17
C LEU A 620 -13.22 -5.80 1.33
N THR A 621 -14.41 -5.71 1.93
CA THR A 621 -15.70 -5.84 1.23
C THR A 621 -16.25 -4.53 0.70
N GLY A 622 -15.95 -3.39 1.35
CA GLY A 622 -16.68 -2.13 1.19
C GLY A 622 -16.20 -1.18 0.08
N ALA A 623 -14.97 -1.24 -0.38
CA ALA A 623 -14.39 -0.14 -1.17
C ALA A 623 -14.24 -0.42 -2.68
N LYS A 624 -14.60 0.57 -3.50
CA LYS A 624 -14.31 0.61 -4.94
C LYS A 624 -12.94 1.28 -5.17
N GLY A 625 -11.93 0.51 -5.60
CA GLY A 625 -10.82 1.05 -6.39
C GLY A 625 -9.51 1.48 -5.72
N SER A 626 -9.39 1.63 -4.38
CA SER A 626 -8.14 2.08 -3.70
C SER A 626 -7.49 1.04 -2.78
N GLN A 627 -7.85 -0.22 -2.91
CA GLN A 627 -7.68 -1.27 -1.90
C GLN A 627 -6.28 -1.86 -1.77
N GLY A 628 -5.43 -1.78 -2.78
CA GLY A 628 -4.15 -2.52 -2.78
C GLY A 628 -3.17 -2.09 -1.68
N TRP A 629 -3.00 -0.80 -1.45
CA TRP A 629 -2.11 -0.29 -0.40
C TRP A 629 -2.68 -0.49 1.02
N GLN A 630 -4.02 -0.46 1.16
CA GLN A 630 -4.71 -0.75 2.40
C GLN A 630 -4.56 -2.23 2.78
N ALA A 631 -4.68 -3.13 1.79
CA ALA A 631 -4.49 -4.56 1.99
C ALA A 631 -3.11 -4.89 2.59
N LEU A 632 -2.03 -4.29 2.06
CA LEU A 632 -0.69 -4.50 2.62
C LEU A 632 -0.57 -3.98 4.06
N ARG A 633 -1.14 -2.81 4.38
CA ARG A 633 -1.13 -2.28 5.76
C ARG A 633 -1.88 -3.18 6.73
N VAL A 634 -3.04 -3.70 6.32
CA VAL A 634 -3.79 -4.68 7.11
C VAL A 634 -2.91 -5.90 7.38
N LEU A 635 -2.28 -6.46 6.35
CA LEU A 635 -1.38 -7.61 6.49
C LEU A 635 -0.21 -7.30 7.45
N GLN A 636 0.46 -6.17 7.27
CA GLN A 636 1.56 -5.74 8.15
C GLN A 636 1.11 -5.64 9.61
N GLY A 637 -0.06 -5.08 9.88
CA GLY A 637 -0.62 -4.99 11.22
C GLY A 637 -0.84 -6.35 11.86
N PHE A 638 -1.45 -7.31 11.13
CA PHE A 638 -1.69 -8.66 11.65
C PHE A 638 -0.41 -9.45 11.85
N VAL A 639 0.39 -9.55 10.78
CA VAL A 639 1.54 -10.46 10.75
C VAL A 639 2.64 -9.98 11.69
N GLY A 640 2.80 -8.66 11.85
CA GLY A 640 3.84 -8.11 12.72
C GLY A 640 3.56 -8.26 14.22
N ALA A 641 2.29 -8.36 14.62
CA ALA A 641 1.91 -8.28 16.03
C ALA A 641 1.15 -9.50 16.58
N ALA A 642 0.38 -10.21 15.75
CA ALA A 642 -0.42 -11.35 16.20
C ALA A 642 0.45 -12.51 16.68
N ARG A 643 0.15 -13.08 17.83
CA ARG A 643 0.85 -14.28 18.37
C ARG A 643 0.34 -15.57 17.78
N SER A 644 -0.94 -15.62 17.44
CA SER A 644 -1.58 -16.72 16.71
C SER A 644 -2.65 -16.14 15.81
N PHE A 645 -2.86 -16.77 14.64
CA PHE A 645 -3.83 -16.22 13.69
C PHE A 645 -5.25 -16.73 13.97
N GLY A 646 -5.45 -18.02 14.18
CA GLY A 646 -6.80 -18.58 14.28
C GLY A 646 -7.64 -18.36 13.02
N SER A 647 -8.95 -18.67 13.07
CA SER A 647 -9.81 -18.71 11.87
C SER A 647 -10.11 -17.33 11.27
N VAL A 648 -10.40 -16.32 12.09
CA VAL A 648 -10.84 -14.99 11.63
C VAL A 648 -9.68 -14.18 11.04
N PRO A 649 -8.53 -14.04 11.71
CA PRO A 649 -7.36 -13.42 11.12
C PRO A 649 -6.84 -14.12 9.87
N SER A 650 -6.86 -15.46 9.81
CA SER A 650 -6.47 -16.21 8.63
C SER A 650 -7.39 -15.97 7.45
N LEU A 651 -8.70 -15.81 7.69
CA LEU A 651 -9.65 -15.40 6.65
C LEU A 651 -9.31 -13.99 6.12
N ALA A 652 -8.92 -13.05 6.99
CA ALA A 652 -8.47 -11.73 6.57
C ALA A 652 -7.18 -11.82 5.75
N VAL A 653 -6.20 -12.66 6.13
CA VAL A 653 -4.98 -12.91 5.36
C VAL A 653 -5.28 -13.40 3.95
N VAL A 654 -6.14 -14.42 3.79
CA VAL A 654 -6.55 -14.93 2.47
C VAL A 654 -7.25 -13.85 1.64
N GLY A 655 -8.13 -13.05 2.26
CA GLY A 655 -8.79 -11.92 1.61
C GLY A 655 -7.82 -10.85 1.14
N VAL A 656 -6.81 -10.53 1.96
CA VAL A 656 -5.73 -9.59 1.61
C VAL A 656 -4.88 -10.13 0.45
N CYS A 657 -4.42 -11.38 0.52
CA CYS A 657 -3.60 -12.01 -0.54
C CYS A 657 -4.29 -11.96 -1.91
N ALA A 658 -5.62 -12.07 -1.95
CA ALA A 658 -6.38 -11.95 -3.18
C ALA A 658 -6.49 -10.52 -3.73
N GLN A 659 -6.07 -9.50 -2.98
CA GLN A 659 -6.21 -8.08 -3.34
C GLN A 659 -4.88 -7.33 -3.45
N LEU A 660 -3.76 -7.93 -3.05
CA LEU A 660 -2.43 -7.32 -3.09
C LEU A 660 -2.01 -6.96 -4.52
N PRO A 661 -1.49 -5.75 -4.74
CA PRO A 661 -0.89 -5.37 -6.00
C PRO A 661 0.55 -5.93 -6.09
N PRO A 662 1.10 -6.09 -7.33
CA PRO A 662 2.41 -6.71 -7.54
C PRO A 662 3.57 -6.08 -6.75
N GLU A 663 3.56 -4.77 -6.60
CA GLU A 663 4.57 -4.02 -5.86
C GLU A 663 4.61 -4.31 -4.34
N SER A 664 3.62 -5.05 -3.85
CA SER A 664 3.49 -5.41 -2.44
C SER A 664 3.81 -6.90 -2.16
N TRP A 665 4.03 -7.72 -3.19
CA TRP A 665 4.19 -9.16 -3.02
C TRP A 665 5.45 -9.54 -2.24
N ASP A 666 6.60 -8.90 -2.50
CA ASP A 666 7.84 -9.16 -1.77
C ASP A 666 7.66 -8.96 -0.26
N LYS A 667 7.06 -7.83 0.13
CA LYS A 667 6.79 -7.54 1.54
C LYS A 667 5.81 -8.52 2.17
N ALA A 668 4.77 -8.90 1.43
CA ALA A 668 3.80 -9.86 1.91
C ALA A 668 4.42 -11.26 2.07
N ALA A 669 5.27 -11.70 1.14
CA ALA A 669 5.94 -12.98 1.22
C ALA A 669 6.83 -13.07 2.47
N VAL A 670 7.67 -12.07 2.70
CA VAL A 670 8.52 -12.00 3.91
C VAL A 670 7.67 -12.09 5.18
N LEU A 671 6.63 -11.26 5.30
CA LEU A 671 5.77 -11.24 6.47
C LEU A 671 5.07 -12.60 6.74
N LEU A 672 4.57 -13.26 5.69
CA LEU A 672 3.88 -14.55 5.83
C LEU A 672 4.85 -15.68 6.19
N ILE A 673 6.05 -15.68 5.59
CA ILE A 673 7.10 -16.65 5.89
C ILE A 673 7.61 -16.48 7.33
N ASP A 674 7.81 -15.24 7.78
CA ASP A 674 8.21 -14.96 9.17
C ASP A 674 7.15 -15.48 10.17
N ALA A 675 5.85 -15.18 9.89
CA ALA A 675 4.78 -15.68 10.75
C ALA A 675 4.69 -17.22 10.77
N TRP A 676 5.01 -17.88 9.66
CA TRP A 676 5.05 -19.32 9.55
C TRP A 676 6.27 -19.91 10.29
N ASN A 677 7.44 -19.35 10.13
CA ASN A 677 8.66 -19.75 10.85
C ASN A 677 8.45 -19.67 12.37
N ASP A 678 7.75 -18.64 12.84
CA ASP A 678 7.38 -18.48 14.25
C ASP A 678 6.23 -19.37 14.74
N ASN A 679 5.69 -20.25 13.90
CA ASN A 679 4.49 -21.06 14.16
C ASN A 679 3.23 -20.24 14.52
N ARG A 680 3.16 -18.98 14.10
CA ARG A 680 2.01 -18.08 14.31
C ARG A 680 0.92 -18.25 13.24
N LEU A 681 1.31 -18.63 12.02
CA LEU A 681 0.47 -18.90 10.86
C LEU A 681 0.79 -20.30 10.33
N LEU A 682 -0.20 -21.20 10.34
CA LEU A 682 -0.02 -22.58 9.86
C LEU A 682 -0.65 -22.78 8.48
N PRO A 683 -0.13 -23.75 7.67
CA PRO A 683 -0.78 -24.14 6.41
C PRO A 683 -2.26 -24.51 6.58
N SER A 684 -2.60 -25.21 7.68
CA SER A 684 -3.97 -25.57 8.05
C SER A 684 -4.88 -24.36 8.27
N ASP A 685 -4.35 -23.25 8.80
CA ASP A 685 -5.11 -22.02 9.03
C ASP A 685 -5.55 -21.39 7.72
N LEU A 686 -4.68 -21.40 6.70
CA LEU A 686 -4.99 -20.87 5.36
C LEU A 686 -6.06 -21.73 4.66
N VAL A 687 -5.99 -23.06 4.80
CA VAL A 687 -7.01 -23.99 4.26
C VAL A 687 -8.34 -23.79 4.99
N ALA A 688 -8.33 -23.74 6.32
CA ALA A 688 -9.54 -23.48 7.11
C ALA A 688 -10.18 -22.12 6.75
N ALA A 689 -9.35 -21.08 6.54
CA ALA A 689 -9.82 -19.78 6.06
C ALA A 689 -10.49 -19.85 4.68
N TRP A 690 -9.95 -20.65 3.76
CA TRP A 690 -10.57 -20.85 2.45
C TRP A 690 -11.92 -21.58 2.55
N ARG A 691 -12.03 -22.56 3.41
CA ARG A 691 -13.27 -23.32 3.68
C ARG A 691 -14.30 -22.54 4.49
N ASN A 692 -13.91 -21.42 5.11
CA ASN A 692 -14.79 -20.63 5.96
C ASN A 692 -16.00 -20.11 5.17
N PRO A 693 -17.26 -20.32 5.63
CA PRO A 693 -18.48 -19.86 4.95
C PRO A 693 -18.49 -18.35 4.68
N TRP A 694 -17.87 -17.55 5.54
CA TRP A 694 -17.75 -16.11 5.38
C TRP A 694 -16.90 -15.70 4.16
N ARG A 695 -16.06 -16.60 3.62
CA ARG A 695 -15.27 -16.35 2.40
C ARG A 695 -16.16 -15.93 1.21
N ALA A 696 -17.36 -16.48 1.10
CA ALA A 696 -18.29 -16.11 0.02
C ALA A 696 -18.65 -14.62 0.01
N ARG A 697 -18.48 -13.92 1.14
CA ARG A 697 -18.72 -12.48 1.28
C ARG A 697 -17.48 -11.64 0.88
N LEU A 698 -16.31 -12.27 0.76
CA LEU A 698 -15.09 -11.61 0.32
C LEU A 698 -14.95 -11.67 -1.19
N LYS A 699 -14.45 -10.59 -1.79
CA LYS A 699 -14.01 -10.61 -3.19
C LYS A 699 -12.62 -11.24 -3.27
N THR A 700 -12.56 -12.57 -3.28
CA THR A 700 -11.32 -13.34 -3.38
C THR A 700 -11.15 -13.95 -4.77
N PRO A 701 -10.81 -13.19 -5.80
CA PRO A 701 -10.68 -13.72 -7.16
C PRO A 701 -9.48 -14.68 -7.23
N PRO A 702 -9.71 -15.98 -7.56
CA PRO A 702 -8.64 -17.01 -7.54
C PRO A 702 -7.45 -16.66 -8.43
N HIS A 703 -7.67 -15.96 -9.55
CA HIS A 703 -6.60 -15.55 -10.46
C HIS A 703 -5.66 -14.48 -9.88
N ARG A 704 -6.09 -13.73 -8.85
CA ARG A 704 -5.23 -12.81 -8.12
C ARG A 704 -4.54 -13.51 -6.95
N LEU A 705 -5.32 -14.31 -6.21
CA LEU A 705 -4.80 -15.10 -5.10
C LEU A 705 -3.59 -15.93 -5.53
N VAL A 706 -3.71 -16.71 -6.61
CA VAL A 706 -2.62 -17.57 -7.10
C VAL A 706 -1.33 -16.82 -7.41
N LYS A 707 -1.41 -15.57 -7.84
CA LYS A 707 -0.21 -14.76 -8.12
C LYS A 707 0.57 -14.44 -6.85
N THR A 708 -0.14 -14.05 -5.79
CA THR A 708 0.48 -13.80 -4.49
C THR A 708 1.03 -15.09 -3.89
N LEU A 709 0.26 -16.20 -3.95
CA LEU A 709 0.71 -17.49 -3.43
C LEU A 709 1.94 -18.02 -4.18
N ASN A 710 1.99 -17.88 -5.51
CA ASN A 710 3.16 -18.24 -6.29
C ASN A 710 4.40 -17.43 -5.86
N HIS A 711 4.22 -16.13 -5.63
CA HIS A 711 5.32 -15.30 -5.18
C HIS A 711 5.84 -15.71 -3.79
N VAL A 712 4.94 -16.05 -2.87
CA VAL A 712 5.31 -16.60 -1.55
C VAL A 712 6.05 -17.95 -1.72
N ALA A 713 5.55 -18.83 -2.59
CA ALA A 713 6.19 -20.13 -2.88
C ALA A 713 7.61 -19.94 -3.43
N ASP A 714 7.78 -19.06 -4.43
CA ASP A 714 9.08 -18.76 -5.07
C ASP A 714 10.09 -18.10 -4.09
N THR A 715 9.59 -17.48 -3.01
CA THR A 715 10.42 -16.86 -1.96
C THR A 715 10.80 -17.83 -0.84
N GLY A 716 10.40 -19.12 -0.93
CA GLY A 716 10.72 -20.16 0.06
C GLY A 716 9.54 -20.56 0.97
N GLY A 717 8.36 -19.98 0.76
CA GLY A 717 7.14 -20.32 1.50
C GLY A 717 6.28 -21.38 0.83
N LEU A 718 6.83 -22.24 -0.04
CA LEU A 718 6.05 -23.24 -0.77
C LEU A 718 5.29 -24.18 0.18
N ALA A 719 5.91 -24.69 1.23
CA ALA A 719 5.26 -25.60 2.18
C ALA A 719 4.13 -24.92 2.97
N LEU A 720 4.21 -23.59 3.19
CA LEU A 720 3.11 -22.81 3.79
C LEU A 720 1.90 -22.74 2.87
N VAL A 721 2.10 -22.41 1.59
CA VAL A 721 1.00 -22.08 0.69
C VAL A 721 0.50 -23.24 -0.16
N TRP A 722 1.26 -24.33 -0.27
CA TRP A 722 0.91 -25.49 -1.08
C TRP A 722 -0.46 -26.09 -0.74
N PRO A 723 -0.80 -26.36 0.54
CA PRO A 723 -2.10 -26.90 0.87
C PRO A 723 -3.27 -26.02 0.44
N LEU A 724 -3.11 -24.68 0.52
CA LEU A 724 -4.12 -23.75 0.03
C LEU A 724 -4.20 -23.74 -1.50
N LEU A 725 -3.07 -23.80 -2.20
CA LEU A 725 -3.05 -23.91 -3.69
C LEU A 725 -3.79 -25.16 -4.16
N VAL A 726 -3.57 -26.30 -3.50
CA VAL A 726 -4.25 -27.57 -3.78
C VAL A 726 -5.75 -27.44 -3.51
N GLU A 727 -6.14 -26.94 -2.35
CA GLU A 727 -7.55 -26.80 -1.95
C GLU A 727 -8.36 -25.94 -2.95
N VAL A 728 -7.79 -24.78 -3.33
CA VAL A 728 -8.44 -23.90 -4.30
C VAL A 728 -8.48 -24.53 -5.69
N CYS A 729 -7.42 -25.23 -6.09
CA CYS A 729 -7.34 -25.93 -7.38
C CYS A 729 -8.40 -27.03 -7.47
N GLU A 730 -8.52 -27.86 -6.44
CA GLU A 730 -9.48 -28.95 -6.34
C GLU A 730 -10.93 -28.44 -6.36
N GLU A 731 -11.24 -27.39 -5.57
CA GLU A 731 -12.57 -26.77 -5.61
C GLU A 731 -12.97 -26.35 -7.03
N LEU A 732 -12.08 -25.62 -7.73
CA LEU A 732 -12.38 -25.12 -9.07
C LEU A 732 -12.37 -26.20 -10.15
N ALA A 733 -11.49 -27.22 -10.03
CA ALA A 733 -11.46 -28.36 -10.94
C ALA A 733 -12.72 -29.22 -10.85
N GLY A 734 -13.31 -29.35 -9.65
CA GLY A 734 -14.55 -30.05 -9.36
C GLY A 734 -15.80 -29.41 -9.95
N MET A 735 -15.76 -28.15 -10.32
CA MET A 735 -16.93 -27.45 -10.89
C MET A 735 -17.37 -28.04 -12.23
N LYS A 736 -18.71 -28.07 -12.45
CA LYS A 736 -19.27 -28.54 -13.74
C LYS A 736 -18.70 -27.76 -14.94
N GLN A 737 -18.61 -26.45 -14.82
CA GLN A 737 -17.92 -25.55 -15.74
C GLN A 737 -16.67 -25.00 -15.04
N VAL A 738 -15.48 -25.44 -15.48
CA VAL A 738 -14.21 -24.98 -14.92
C VAL A 738 -13.99 -23.51 -15.32
N PRO A 739 -13.93 -22.58 -14.37
CA PRO A 739 -13.75 -21.17 -14.70
C PRO A 739 -12.35 -20.90 -15.25
N ALA A 740 -12.21 -19.86 -16.06
CA ALA A 740 -10.92 -19.44 -16.62
C ALA A 740 -9.86 -19.15 -15.53
N SER A 741 -10.31 -18.75 -14.33
CA SER A 741 -9.45 -18.50 -13.17
C SER A 741 -8.75 -19.77 -12.63
N ALA A 742 -9.25 -20.97 -12.92
CA ALA A 742 -8.63 -22.22 -12.53
C ALA A 742 -7.33 -22.52 -13.30
N LEU A 743 -7.14 -21.94 -14.50
CA LEU A 743 -5.95 -22.18 -15.30
C LEU A 743 -4.65 -21.82 -14.59
N GLY A 744 -4.62 -20.67 -13.93
CA GLY A 744 -3.43 -20.24 -13.20
C GLY A 744 -3.09 -21.15 -12.01
N LEU A 745 -4.11 -21.72 -11.35
CA LEU A 745 -3.92 -22.67 -10.26
C LEU A 745 -3.41 -24.04 -10.76
N LEU A 746 -4.00 -24.56 -11.84
CA LEU A 746 -3.52 -25.78 -12.48
C LEU A 746 -2.06 -25.62 -12.97
N GLU A 747 -1.72 -24.46 -13.55
CA GLU A 747 -0.34 -24.12 -13.95
C GLU A 747 0.59 -24.08 -12.73
N ALA A 748 0.16 -23.49 -11.60
CA ALA A 748 0.94 -23.43 -10.37
C ALA A 748 1.16 -24.83 -9.76
N VAL A 749 0.10 -25.64 -9.66
CA VAL A 749 0.20 -27.02 -9.16
C VAL A 749 1.17 -27.83 -10.02
N LEU A 750 1.06 -27.77 -11.35
CA LEU A 750 1.97 -28.47 -12.25
C LEU A 750 3.42 -28.01 -12.09
N HIS A 751 3.63 -26.70 -11.86
CA HIS A 751 4.96 -26.11 -11.69
C HIS A 751 5.65 -26.58 -10.42
N TYR A 752 4.96 -26.55 -9.27
CA TYR A 752 5.56 -26.92 -7.98
C TYR A 752 5.53 -28.43 -7.69
N LEU A 753 4.80 -29.23 -8.46
CA LEU A 753 4.68 -30.66 -8.25
C LEU A 753 6.03 -31.42 -8.14
N PRO A 754 7.07 -31.11 -8.94
CA PRO A 754 8.40 -31.74 -8.80
C PRO A 754 9.03 -31.45 -7.44
N GLU A 755 8.95 -30.22 -6.95
CA GLU A 755 9.48 -29.78 -5.64
C GLU A 755 8.77 -30.49 -4.48
N VAL A 756 7.46 -30.55 -4.53
CA VAL A 756 6.62 -31.21 -3.52
C VAL A 756 6.88 -32.70 -3.43
N ARG A 757 7.07 -33.33 -4.59
CA ARG A 757 7.43 -34.76 -4.68
C ARG A 757 8.84 -35.06 -4.16
N ALA A 758 9.81 -34.19 -4.49
CA ALA A 758 11.17 -34.32 -3.98
C ALA A 758 11.21 -34.20 -2.45
N ALA A 759 10.30 -33.43 -1.87
CA ALA A 759 10.08 -33.33 -0.42
C ALA A 759 9.38 -34.55 0.20
N GLY A 760 8.96 -35.56 -0.59
CA GLY A 760 8.28 -36.76 -0.11
C GLY A 760 6.80 -36.53 0.28
N VAL A 761 6.21 -35.40 -0.14
CA VAL A 761 4.81 -35.08 0.18
C VAL A 761 3.88 -35.85 -0.76
N THR A 762 2.93 -36.57 -0.20
CA THR A 762 1.87 -37.27 -0.96
C THR A 762 0.89 -36.24 -1.51
N VAL A 763 0.62 -36.30 -2.81
CA VAL A 763 -0.30 -35.40 -3.50
C VAL A 763 -1.51 -36.19 -3.96
N ASP A 764 -2.68 -35.84 -3.43
CA ASP A 764 -3.99 -36.38 -3.83
C ASP A 764 -4.83 -35.27 -4.46
N LEU A 765 -5.23 -35.49 -5.73
CA LEU A 765 -5.93 -34.47 -6.56
C LEU A 765 -7.12 -35.12 -7.30
N PRO A 766 -8.15 -35.63 -6.59
CA PRO A 766 -9.24 -36.39 -7.20
C PRO A 766 -10.06 -35.57 -8.22
N ASN A 767 -10.33 -34.29 -7.98
CA ASN A 767 -11.08 -33.45 -8.91
C ASN A 767 -10.24 -33.06 -10.13
N VAL A 768 -8.93 -32.86 -9.98
CA VAL A 768 -8.02 -32.66 -11.13
C VAL A 768 -7.94 -33.93 -11.96
N ALA A 769 -7.89 -35.11 -11.33
CA ALA A 769 -7.93 -36.41 -12.03
C ALA A 769 -9.27 -36.60 -12.80
N ALA A 770 -10.39 -36.28 -12.16
CA ALA A 770 -11.70 -36.28 -12.81
C ALA A 770 -11.77 -35.28 -13.99
N LEU A 771 -11.16 -34.11 -13.85
CA LEU A 771 -11.05 -33.13 -14.92
C LEU A 771 -10.20 -33.64 -16.09
N ALA A 772 -9.07 -34.32 -15.81
CA ALA A 772 -8.21 -34.94 -16.83
C ALA A 772 -8.94 -36.00 -17.64
N ALA A 773 -9.88 -36.74 -17.03
CA ALA A 773 -10.69 -37.77 -17.67
C ALA A 773 -11.82 -37.22 -18.56
N ARG A 774 -12.15 -35.91 -18.49
CA ARG A 774 -13.19 -35.29 -19.32
C ARG A 774 -12.82 -35.34 -20.82
N LYS A 775 -13.81 -35.57 -21.66
CA LYS A 775 -13.67 -35.49 -23.12
C LYS A 775 -13.44 -34.04 -23.56
N GLY A 776 -12.46 -33.79 -24.39
CA GLY A 776 -12.15 -32.47 -24.97
C GLY A 776 -10.70 -32.07 -24.81
N ASN A 777 -10.31 -31.02 -25.56
CA ASN A 777 -8.93 -30.48 -25.59
C ASN A 777 -8.88 -29.05 -25.02
N SER A 778 -9.72 -28.73 -24.02
CA SER A 778 -9.62 -27.44 -23.38
C SER A 778 -8.25 -27.34 -22.65
N LYS A 779 -7.71 -26.12 -22.53
CA LYS A 779 -6.43 -25.88 -21.86
C LYS A 779 -6.41 -26.47 -20.44
N ALA A 780 -7.52 -26.34 -19.70
CA ALA A 780 -7.65 -26.91 -18.35
C ALA A 780 -7.52 -28.44 -18.33
N VAL A 781 -8.18 -29.13 -19.25
CA VAL A 781 -8.09 -30.60 -19.41
C VAL A 781 -6.65 -31.02 -19.78
N THR A 782 -6.00 -30.27 -20.67
CA THR A 782 -4.62 -30.56 -21.08
C THR A 782 -3.64 -30.45 -19.93
N ILE A 783 -3.77 -29.39 -19.10
CA ILE A 783 -2.90 -29.20 -17.92
C ILE A 783 -3.21 -30.27 -16.87
N ALA A 784 -4.50 -30.56 -16.61
CA ALA A 784 -4.90 -31.61 -15.67
C ALA A 784 -4.31 -32.99 -16.05
N LYS A 785 -4.31 -33.35 -17.34
CA LYS A 785 -3.65 -34.58 -17.82
C LYS A 785 -2.15 -34.62 -17.49
N ARG A 786 -1.45 -33.49 -17.71
CA ARG A 786 -0.01 -33.40 -17.40
C ARG A 786 0.24 -33.50 -15.89
N ILE A 787 -0.63 -32.97 -15.03
CA ILE A 787 -0.54 -33.11 -13.56
C ILE A 787 -0.69 -34.59 -13.20
N VAL A 788 -1.71 -35.28 -13.72
CA VAL A 788 -1.94 -36.71 -13.45
C VAL A 788 -0.77 -37.56 -13.95
N GLU A 789 -0.24 -37.30 -15.14
CA GLU A 789 0.94 -38.00 -15.69
C GLU A 789 2.20 -37.79 -14.83
N ALA A 790 2.34 -36.59 -14.24
CA ALA A 790 3.45 -36.27 -13.34
C ALA A 790 3.22 -36.76 -11.90
N THR A 791 2.02 -37.19 -11.53
CA THR A 791 1.68 -37.73 -10.20
C THR A 791 1.63 -39.26 -10.31
N PRO A 792 2.57 -40.03 -9.74
CA PRO A 792 2.46 -41.49 -9.75
C PRO A 792 1.19 -41.90 -9.02
N MET A 793 0.38 -42.68 -9.68
CA MET A 793 -0.83 -43.25 -9.03
C MET A 793 -0.40 -44.07 -7.82
N VAL A 794 -0.74 -43.65 -6.63
CA VAL A 794 -0.74 -44.53 -5.48
C VAL A 794 -1.87 -45.51 -5.72
N HIS A 795 -1.55 -46.70 -6.25
CA HIS A 795 -2.48 -47.82 -6.30
C HIS A 795 -2.72 -48.28 -4.87
N HIS A 796 -3.71 -47.68 -4.19
CA HIS A 796 -4.29 -48.40 -3.07
C HIS A 796 -4.91 -49.67 -3.63
N THR A 797 -4.31 -50.78 -3.32
CA THR A 797 -4.88 -52.06 -3.65
C THR A 797 -6.24 -52.14 -2.97
N GLY A 798 -7.29 -52.66 -3.65
CA GLY A 798 -8.65 -52.72 -3.08
C GLY A 798 -8.74 -53.43 -1.74
N GLN A 799 -7.65 -54.04 -1.28
CA GLN A 799 -7.49 -54.68 0.02
C GLN A 799 -7.16 -53.68 1.12
N GLU A 800 -6.34 -52.63 0.87
CA GLU A 800 -6.00 -51.55 1.80
C GLU A 800 -7.23 -50.64 2.07
N LEU A 801 -8.03 -50.36 1.01
CA LEU A 801 -9.30 -49.66 1.15
C LEU A 801 -10.35 -50.42 1.99
N ARG A 802 -10.39 -51.78 1.87
CA ARG A 802 -11.24 -52.60 2.71
C ARG A 802 -10.80 -52.58 4.19
N THR A 803 -9.50 -52.68 4.43
CA THR A 803 -8.96 -52.64 5.79
C THR A 803 -9.19 -51.30 6.44
N ALA A 804 -9.01 -50.18 5.72
CA ALA A 804 -9.28 -48.81 6.22
C ALA A 804 -10.79 -48.56 6.46
N LEU A 805 -11.66 -49.20 5.66
CA LEU A 805 -13.14 -49.12 5.87
C LEU A 805 -13.59 -49.98 7.04
N GLU A 806 -12.90 -51.07 7.35
CA GLU A 806 -13.18 -51.95 8.49
C GLU A 806 -12.68 -51.36 9.83
N GLU A 807 -11.73 -50.45 9.82
CA GLU A 807 -11.23 -49.71 11.01
C GLU A 807 -12.06 -48.46 11.38
N ILE A 808 -13.05 -48.06 10.56
CA ILE A 808 -13.95 -46.97 10.89
C ILE A 808 -15.04 -47.51 11.82
N PRO A 809 -15.12 -47.08 13.09
CA PRO A 809 -16.21 -47.50 13.97
C PRO A 809 -17.56 -47.08 13.35
N PRO A 810 -18.60 -47.92 13.45
CA PRO A 810 -19.90 -47.58 12.90
C PRO A 810 -20.38 -46.22 13.48
N PRO A 811 -20.88 -45.29 12.66
CA PRO A 811 -21.34 -44.01 13.12
C PRO A 811 -22.43 -44.18 14.16
N ASP A 812 -22.37 -43.42 15.26
CA ASP A 812 -23.30 -43.39 16.32
C ASP A 812 -24.74 -43.16 15.78
N GLU A 813 -25.76 -43.87 16.28
CA GLU A 813 -27.16 -43.78 15.80
C GLU A 813 -27.68 -42.32 15.80
N LYS A 814 -27.13 -41.49 16.66
CA LYS A 814 -27.42 -40.06 16.76
C LYS A 814 -26.91 -39.29 15.53
N PHE A 815 -25.73 -39.65 14.97
CA PHE A 815 -25.18 -39.06 13.77
C PHE A 815 -26.00 -39.38 12.52
N ILE A 816 -26.53 -40.62 12.44
CA ILE A 816 -27.39 -41.05 11.32
C ILE A 816 -28.72 -40.28 11.33
N THR A 817 -29.25 -40.01 12.51
CA THR A 817 -30.54 -39.29 12.67
C THR A 817 -30.38 -37.80 12.33
N ASP A 818 -29.24 -37.17 12.68
CA ASP A 818 -28.94 -35.75 12.37
C ASP A 818 -28.68 -35.55 10.88
N VAL A 819 -27.98 -36.47 10.21
CA VAL A 819 -27.73 -36.40 8.75
C VAL A 819 -29.02 -36.64 7.96
N ALA A 820 -29.88 -37.55 8.40
CA ALA A 820 -31.20 -37.81 7.80
C ALA A 820 -32.16 -36.60 7.96
N GLY A 821 -32.08 -35.92 9.10
CA GLY A 821 -32.80 -34.67 9.37
C GLY A 821 -32.36 -33.53 8.45
N ALA A 822 -31.05 -33.36 8.26
CA ALA A 822 -30.47 -32.32 7.40
C ALA A 822 -30.76 -32.54 5.89
N VAL A 823 -30.79 -33.81 5.44
CA VAL A 823 -31.11 -34.16 4.04
C VAL A 823 -32.61 -33.93 3.75
N ASN A 824 -33.49 -34.19 4.71
CA ASN A 824 -34.93 -33.92 4.56
C ASN A 824 -35.27 -32.44 4.58
N PHE A 825 -34.52 -31.60 5.31
CA PHE A 825 -34.70 -30.16 5.30
C PHE A 825 -34.27 -29.56 3.94
N ALA A 826 -33.18 -30.06 3.35
CA ALA A 826 -32.67 -29.59 2.03
C ALA A 826 -33.57 -29.98 0.84
N THR A 827 -34.38 -31.05 0.98
CA THR A 827 -35.35 -31.51 -0.05
C THR A 827 -36.64 -30.72 -0.03
N HIS A 828 -37.10 -30.28 1.16
CA HIS A 828 -38.33 -29.48 1.27
C HIS A 828 -38.16 -28.01 0.90
N ALA A 829 -36.95 -27.45 0.94
CA ALA A 829 -36.65 -26.07 0.51
C ALA A 829 -36.65 -25.90 -1.03
N ARG A 830 -36.74 -26.96 -1.81
CA ARG A 830 -36.68 -26.90 -3.30
C ARG A 830 -38.03 -26.92 -4.02
N THR A 831 -39.16 -26.95 -3.30
CA THR A 831 -40.51 -27.07 -3.89
C THR A 831 -41.48 -25.92 -3.56
N GLY A 832 -40.98 -24.68 -3.45
CA GLY A 832 -41.81 -23.47 -3.39
C GLY A 832 -42.04 -22.89 -4.80
N PRO A 833 -43.27 -22.39 -5.11
CA PRO A 833 -43.59 -21.92 -6.47
C PRO A 833 -42.85 -20.64 -6.82
N ARG A 834 -42.33 -20.62 -8.05
CA ARG A 834 -41.82 -19.39 -8.69
C ARG A 834 -42.99 -18.45 -8.98
N GLU A 835 -43.09 -17.32 -8.36
CA GLU A 835 -43.84 -16.18 -8.86
C GLU A 835 -42.92 -15.31 -9.73
N ASP A 836 -43.34 -15.13 -11.00
CA ASP A 836 -42.79 -14.20 -11.94
C ASP A 836 -43.02 -12.77 -11.43
N ALA A 837 -41.95 -11.99 -11.28
CA ALA A 837 -42.05 -10.54 -11.24
C ALA A 837 -41.00 -9.92 -12.16
N GLN A 838 -41.49 -9.40 -13.29
CA GLN A 838 -40.87 -8.36 -14.09
C GLN A 838 -40.64 -7.12 -13.24
N PHE A 839 -39.38 -6.65 -13.18
CA PHE A 839 -38.99 -5.25 -13.41
C PHE A 839 -37.48 -5.17 -13.48
#